data_fd50434d2e87a4e8cda31ef52442678e
#
_entry.id   fd50434d2e87a4e8cda31ef52442678e
#
_cell.length_a   1.000
_cell.length_b   1.000
_cell.length_c   1.000
_cell.angle_alpha   90.00
_cell.angle_beta   90.00
_cell.angle_gamma   90.00
#
_symmetry.space_group_name_H-M   'P 1'
#
loop_
_entity.id
_entity.type
_entity.pdbx_description
1 polymer ?
#
loop_
_entity_poly.entity_id
_entity_poly.type
_entity_poly.pdbx_seq_one_letter_code
_entity_poly.pdbx_strand_id
1 'polypeptide(L)'
;MKKERLLYAIAFCMKLIATQLLLSAAFTFAAFAKEADAQGILDKPVTLTVQNEEVKNVITEIKRKAEVEFIYSSNTIQTSRKVSIRVVEKRLSEVLDEILKPLGIGYKVVNEQVLLYKMEGDNITVIAIEPELVKIANAINGTVTNAQTGEPLVGATVTVKAKKRAVITNNEGKFTIDADPGEILVISSVGYMTFEVKVGGETTYTVKLTANDASLGNITVIGSRGKPRSDVERPVPVDVFSAKEIQKTGQTELGQMIHFSAPSFNSTKHGISNVTSYVDPATLRGLGPDQTLVLINGKRRHQSAALNVNNVVGRGTVGTDLNVIPTAAIDRVEILRDGAAAQYGSDAIAGIINLQLKRNSKGGNYAAHYGVTKEGDGKTYEQSVNFGLPLGNKGGFFNTTLQFHHNDPTDRSGPFNGKVYNSNQATDDSIIAARKFNRQIAGTKYGTSKNTNGIAFYNAELPLKNDWSLYSFGGYSYKKVTAYGFFRPPANAKRRVLNIYPNGYSPVFPATLQDVSNSIGFKKKNSGGWNMDFSNTYGRNHIALYSNTTVNPSYGDASPTSFFGGNLIFSQNSTNIDFSKSFGKTRSLQSFTLSMGAEFRMEQYQIKQGDDPSWKKGTLQNTDVGASGREGFSDMNAVKRNRSNFGVYVDAESDITDKLLMSGALRFENYSDFGSNLSGKFSARYKLSNNFSLRSSVNRGFRAPSMHQLYYSNNADAQWLTINGVFDAYPIGHLRNDNTYVQALGVGKLKAETSIDFNTGFTLQLARKFLLTVDAYQIDIKDRIVISSQLDATSAALAPTFNGSGYALVQFFSNALDTRTKGLDVVTTYTEKFAPDHELTLSGALMLNETKLKGGIRTPDKLSSVGSNLIERVMLGLIEVAQPRNKAIVSANYRYKKIEALVRASRFGEVTARQSKPENDQTFRAKTITDASLTWHFNSKIAWSLGANNIANIYPDKIALVALTGAGQTPYTRFTSQFGFMGAYYYTSFRIGF
;
A
#
# COMPACT_ATOMS: atom_id res chain seq x y z
N MET A 1 -4.91 -34.83 19.80
CA MET A 1 -4.31 -33.92 18.81
C MET A 1 -5.27 -32.86 18.22
N LYS A 2 -6.49 -33.15 17.75
CA LYS A 2 -7.42 -32.08 17.26
C LYS A 2 -7.94 -31.17 18.37
N LYS A 3 -8.17 -31.70 19.58
CA LYS A 3 -8.72 -30.95 20.74
C LYS A 3 -7.69 -29.97 21.35
N GLU A 4 -6.44 -30.35 21.42
CA GLU A 4 -5.36 -29.49 21.96
C GLU A 4 -5.00 -28.32 21.01
N ARG A 5 -4.98 -28.55 19.69
CA ARG A 5 -4.75 -27.49 18.71
C ARG A 5 -5.89 -26.47 18.69
N LEU A 6 -7.13 -26.91 18.90
CA LEU A 6 -8.28 -26.02 19.04
C LEU A 6 -8.19 -25.19 20.33
N LEU A 7 -7.77 -25.82 21.44
CA LEU A 7 -7.56 -25.13 22.72
C LEU A 7 -6.39 -24.11 22.64
N TYR A 8 -5.31 -24.44 21.93
CA TYR A 8 -4.20 -23.52 21.69
C TYR A 8 -4.60 -22.33 20.78
N ALA A 9 -5.38 -22.58 19.74
CA ALA A 9 -5.90 -21.52 18.87
C ALA A 9 -6.90 -20.63 19.63
N ILE A 10 -7.77 -21.23 20.43
CA ILE A 10 -8.73 -20.49 21.30
C ILE A 10 -7.96 -19.68 22.36
N ALA A 11 -6.97 -20.26 23.03
CA ALA A 11 -6.15 -19.57 24.02
C ALA A 11 -5.30 -18.45 23.39
N PHE A 12 -4.82 -18.63 22.16
CA PHE A 12 -4.12 -17.60 21.40
C PHE A 12 -5.06 -16.47 20.98
N CYS A 13 -6.25 -16.81 20.46
CA CYS A 13 -7.29 -15.81 20.14
C CYS A 13 -7.78 -15.08 21.40
N MET A 14 -7.96 -15.79 22.52
CA MET A 14 -8.31 -15.16 23.80
C MET A 14 -7.22 -14.24 24.34
N LYS A 15 -5.94 -14.60 24.22
CA LYS A 15 -4.82 -13.69 24.56
C LYS A 15 -4.79 -12.46 23.65
N LEU A 16 -5.05 -12.63 22.34
CA LEU A 16 -5.11 -11.52 21.39
C LEU A 16 -6.30 -10.59 21.68
N ILE A 17 -7.47 -11.20 21.96
CA ILE A 17 -8.69 -10.45 22.33
C ILE A 17 -8.51 -9.78 23.69
N ALA A 18 -7.90 -10.44 24.67
CA ALA A 18 -7.61 -9.85 25.98
C ALA A 18 -6.62 -8.68 25.89
N THR A 19 -5.58 -8.81 25.04
CA THR A 19 -4.63 -7.71 24.78
C THR A 19 -5.30 -6.54 24.04
N GLN A 20 -6.20 -6.85 23.10
CA GLN A 20 -6.98 -5.82 22.42
C GLN A 20 -8.05 -5.19 23.32
N LEU A 21 -8.68 -5.96 24.20
CA LEU A 21 -9.61 -5.45 25.20
C LEU A 21 -8.89 -4.59 26.25
N LEU A 22 -7.69 -4.97 26.68
CA LEU A 22 -6.86 -4.15 27.57
C LEU A 22 -6.40 -2.86 26.90
N LEU A 23 -6.01 -2.90 25.62
CA LEU A 23 -5.69 -1.71 24.83
C LEU A 23 -6.93 -0.85 24.60
N SER A 24 -8.08 -1.45 24.29
CA SER A 24 -9.35 -0.75 24.16
C SER A 24 -9.83 -0.18 25.50
N ALA A 25 -9.66 -0.90 26.62
CA ALA A 25 -9.96 -0.43 27.96
C ALA A 25 -9.02 0.71 28.39
N ALA A 26 -7.74 0.63 28.06
CA ALA A 26 -6.78 1.73 28.31
C ALA A 26 -7.13 2.97 27.47
N PHE A 27 -7.58 2.78 26.21
CA PHE A 27 -8.11 3.88 25.39
C PHE A 27 -9.43 4.44 25.92
N THR A 28 -10.31 3.57 26.43
CA THR A 28 -11.60 3.97 27.00
C THR A 28 -11.38 4.69 28.35
N PHE A 29 -10.48 4.20 29.22
CA PHE A 29 -10.10 4.89 30.46
C PHE A 29 -9.46 6.26 30.20
N ALA A 30 -8.63 6.40 29.17
CA ALA A 30 -8.08 7.69 28.74
C ALA A 30 -9.16 8.64 28.19
N ALA A 31 -10.26 8.10 27.64
CA ALA A 31 -11.39 8.89 27.14
C ALA A 31 -12.36 9.31 28.26
N PHE A 32 -12.52 8.49 29.31
CA PHE A 32 -13.42 8.82 30.46
C PHE A 32 -12.74 9.63 31.58
N ALA A 33 -11.43 9.80 31.58
CA ALA A 33 -10.72 10.60 32.57
C ALA A 33 -10.90 12.13 32.43
N LYS A 34 -11.82 12.59 31.59
CA LYS A 34 -11.95 14.01 31.20
C LYS A 34 -13.26 14.72 31.55
N GLU A 35 -14.17 14.09 32.30
CA GLU A 35 -15.38 14.80 32.77
C GLU A 35 -15.20 15.60 34.08
N ALA A 36 -14.02 15.57 34.72
CA ALA A 36 -13.76 16.22 36.01
C ALA A 36 -13.15 17.63 35.90
N ASP A 37 -12.76 18.13 34.73
CA ASP A 37 -11.99 19.39 34.63
C ASP A 37 -12.85 20.67 34.40
N ALA A 38 -14.16 20.58 34.28
CA ALA A 38 -15.01 21.77 34.11
C ALA A 38 -15.24 22.56 35.43
N GLN A 39 -15.03 21.96 36.59
CA GLN A 39 -15.10 22.63 37.91
C GLN A 39 -13.73 23.21 38.34
N GLY A 40 -12.62 22.82 37.78
CA GLY A 40 -11.27 23.15 38.25
C GLY A 40 -10.82 24.61 38.09
N ILE A 41 -11.48 25.43 37.26
CA ILE A 41 -11.03 26.83 37.02
C ILE A 41 -11.33 27.74 38.20
N LEU A 42 -12.51 27.58 38.80
CA LEU A 42 -12.96 28.37 39.95
C LEU A 42 -12.33 27.92 41.31
N ASP A 43 -11.75 26.75 41.33
CA ASP A 43 -11.06 26.18 42.51
C ASP A 43 -9.57 26.56 42.60
N LYS A 44 -9.03 27.26 41.62
CA LYS A 44 -7.62 27.70 41.63
C LYS A 44 -7.35 28.60 42.82
N PRO A 45 -6.28 28.38 43.60
CA PRO A 45 -5.90 29.23 44.72
C PRO A 45 -5.35 30.58 44.25
N VAL A 46 -5.85 31.66 44.81
CA VAL A 46 -5.40 33.04 44.49
C VAL A 46 -4.97 33.74 45.77
N THR A 47 -3.77 34.33 45.73
CA THR A 47 -3.24 35.22 46.75
C THR A 47 -3.18 36.63 46.16
N LEU A 48 -3.97 37.54 46.73
CA LEU A 48 -4.11 38.91 46.22
C LEU A 48 -4.19 39.92 47.37
N THR A 49 -3.42 41.00 47.27
CA THR A 49 -3.51 42.12 48.21
C THR A 49 -3.52 43.42 47.38
N VAL A 50 -4.66 44.06 47.32
CA VAL A 50 -4.83 45.37 46.64
C VAL A 50 -5.58 46.31 47.58
N GLN A 51 -5.25 47.60 47.54
CA GLN A 51 -5.87 48.61 48.33
C GLN A 51 -6.24 49.83 47.49
N ASN A 52 -7.55 50.13 47.41
CA ASN A 52 -8.10 51.23 46.67
C ASN A 52 -7.78 51.23 45.16
N GLU A 53 -7.72 50.02 44.54
CA GLU A 53 -7.40 49.82 43.14
C GLU A 53 -8.67 49.67 42.26
N GLU A 54 -8.60 50.07 41.01
CA GLU A 54 -9.70 49.92 40.05
C GLU A 54 -9.98 48.44 39.75
N VAL A 55 -11.26 48.06 39.63
CA VAL A 55 -11.69 46.69 39.34
C VAL A 55 -11.00 46.13 38.07
N LYS A 56 -10.75 46.97 37.07
CA LYS A 56 -10.00 46.56 35.88
C LYS A 56 -8.59 46.05 36.18
N ASN A 57 -7.86 46.74 37.08
CA ASN A 57 -6.50 46.38 37.47
C ASN A 57 -6.52 45.10 38.32
N VAL A 58 -7.51 44.98 39.19
CA VAL A 58 -7.71 43.80 40.05
C VAL A 58 -8.04 42.56 39.22
N ILE A 59 -8.94 42.65 38.22
CA ILE A 59 -9.23 41.57 37.26
C ILE A 59 -7.99 41.20 36.48
N THR A 60 -7.18 42.16 36.06
CA THR A 60 -5.93 41.91 35.31
C THR A 60 -4.89 41.16 36.19
N GLU A 61 -4.81 41.51 37.47
CA GLU A 61 -3.94 40.82 38.41
C GLU A 61 -4.40 39.39 38.73
N ILE A 62 -5.73 39.20 38.88
CA ILE A 62 -6.34 37.85 39.04
C ILE A 62 -6.08 37.01 37.78
N LYS A 63 -6.29 37.57 36.60
CA LYS A 63 -6.00 36.92 35.30
C LYS A 63 -4.55 36.38 35.26
N ARG A 64 -3.58 37.22 35.66
CA ARG A 64 -2.17 36.84 35.67
C ARG A 64 -1.83 35.77 36.72
N LYS A 65 -2.41 35.86 37.93
CA LYS A 65 -2.10 34.95 39.06
C LYS A 65 -2.82 33.60 38.98
N ALA A 66 -4.07 33.60 38.52
CA ALA A 66 -4.86 32.39 38.36
C ALA A 66 -4.71 31.75 36.97
N GLU A 67 -4.05 32.39 36.01
CA GLU A 67 -3.95 31.97 34.60
C GLU A 67 -5.34 31.66 34.00
N VAL A 68 -6.28 32.61 34.14
CA VAL A 68 -7.67 32.51 33.70
C VAL A 68 -8.03 33.74 32.90
N GLU A 69 -8.66 33.52 31.72
CA GLU A 69 -9.15 34.58 30.85
C GLU A 69 -10.51 35.10 31.33
N PHE A 70 -10.70 36.46 31.33
CA PHE A 70 -11.96 37.10 31.65
C PHE A 70 -12.58 37.76 30.41
N ILE A 71 -13.89 37.58 30.23
CA ILE A 71 -14.67 38.26 29.20
C ILE A 71 -15.67 39.21 29.88
N TYR A 72 -15.58 40.50 29.54
CA TYR A 72 -16.50 41.51 30.06
C TYR A 72 -16.53 42.74 29.16
N SER A 73 -17.64 43.53 29.26
CA SER A 73 -17.74 44.87 28.68
C SER A 73 -17.43 45.91 29.76
N SER A 74 -16.43 46.78 29.51
CA SER A 74 -16.00 47.83 30.44
C SER A 74 -17.11 48.78 30.86
N ASN A 75 -18.11 49.03 29.95
CA ASN A 75 -19.24 49.88 30.23
C ASN A 75 -20.30 49.20 31.08
N THR A 76 -20.45 47.88 30.96
CA THR A 76 -21.46 47.09 31.65
C THR A 76 -21.11 46.83 33.11
N ILE A 77 -19.84 46.61 33.43
CA ILE A 77 -19.38 46.27 34.79
C ILE A 77 -18.69 47.41 35.54
N GLN A 78 -18.69 48.64 34.97
CA GLN A 78 -18.15 49.84 35.63
C GLN A 78 -16.75 49.64 36.22
N THR A 79 -15.81 49.26 35.36
CA THR A 79 -14.43 48.82 35.70
C THR A 79 -13.59 49.88 36.40
N SER A 80 -14.00 51.15 36.45
CA SER A 80 -13.32 52.24 37.17
C SER A 80 -13.66 52.31 38.64
N ARG A 81 -14.57 51.48 39.18
CA ARG A 81 -14.84 51.37 40.63
C ARG A 81 -13.61 50.86 41.34
N LYS A 82 -13.36 51.37 42.52
CA LYS A 82 -12.22 51.01 43.38
C LYS A 82 -12.63 49.96 44.40
N VAL A 83 -11.77 48.98 44.57
CA VAL A 83 -11.94 47.90 45.56
C VAL A 83 -10.67 47.65 46.37
N SER A 84 -10.81 47.13 47.55
CA SER A 84 -9.70 46.73 48.41
C SER A 84 -9.96 45.30 48.86
N ILE A 85 -8.99 44.41 48.69
CA ILE A 85 -9.10 43.02 49.12
C ILE A 85 -7.75 42.47 49.57
N ARG A 86 -7.74 41.61 50.57
CA ARG A 86 -6.57 40.90 51.01
C ARG A 86 -6.93 39.42 51.22
N VAL A 87 -6.45 38.55 50.37
CA VAL A 87 -6.72 37.10 50.41
C VAL A 87 -5.40 36.32 50.22
N VAL A 88 -5.28 35.20 50.90
CA VAL A 88 -4.12 34.31 50.83
C VAL A 88 -4.65 32.90 50.54
N GLU A 89 -4.24 32.32 49.41
CA GLU A 89 -4.61 30.97 48.97
C GLU A 89 -6.13 30.66 49.00
N LYS A 90 -6.98 31.66 48.73
CA LYS A 90 -8.43 31.46 48.61
C LYS A 90 -8.77 30.97 47.18
N ARG A 91 -9.85 30.19 47.05
CA ARG A 91 -10.35 29.76 45.77
C ARG A 91 -10.74 30.95 44.90
N LEU A 92 -10.53 30.86 43.60
CA LEU A 92 -10.89 31.93 42.64
C LEU A 92 -12.38 32.31 42.73
N SER A 93 -13.28 31.32 42.93
CA SER A 93 -14.71 31.57 43.20
C SER A 93 -14.96 32.48 44.38
N GLU A 94 -14.29 32.24 45.52
CA GLU A 94 -14.45 33.04 46.73
C GLU A 94 -13.91 34.45 46.57
N VAL A 95 -12.80 34.59 45.85
CA VAL A 95 -12.17 35.89 45.53
C VAL A 95 -13.06 36.72 44.60
N LEU A 96 -13.64 36.07 43.59
CA LEU A 96 -14.57 36.73 42.69
C LEU A 96 -15.89 37.11 43.36
N ASP A 97 -16.42 36.28 44.27
CA ASP A 97 -17.60 36.57 45.07
C ASP A 97 -17.37 37.78 45.98
N GLU A 98 -16.20 37.86 46.62
CA GLU A 98 -15.88 38.95 47.56
C GLU A 98 -15.68 40.31 46.84
N ILE A 99 -15.20 40.28 45.59
CA ILE A 99 -14.95 41.50 44.79
C ILE A 99 -16.17 41.91 43.97
N LEU A 100 -16.84 40.97 43.29
CA LEU A 100 -17.84 41.28 42.27
C LEU A 100 -19.26 41.34 42.74
N LYS A 101 -19.65 40.49 43.74
CA LYS A 101 -21.04 40.47 44.28
C LYS A 101 -21.43 41.82 44.91
N PRO A 102 -20.57 42.51 45.73
CA PRO A 102 -20.90 43.82 46.26
C PRO A 102 -21.09 44.91 45.20
N LEU A 103 -20.59 44.64 43.98
CA LEU A 103 -20.69 45.56 42.84
C LEU A 103 -21.91 45.25 41.91
N GLY A 104 -22.71 44.24 42.26
CA GLY A 104 -23.80 43.77 41.45
C GLY A 104 -23.33 43.06 40.13
N ILE A 105 -22.18 42.44 40.17
CA ILE A 105 -21.55 41.75 39.05
C ILE A 105 -21.55 40.23 39.33
N GLY A 106 -22.21 39.45 38.44
CA GLY A 106 -22.17 38.02 38.42
C GLY A 106 -21.07 37.48 37.50
N TYR A 107 -20.72 36.21 37.69
CA TYR A 107 -19.78 35.51 36.80
C TYR A 107 -20.21 34.06 36.52
N LYS A 108 -19.83 33.53 35.34
CA LYS A 108 -20.00 32.12 34.99
C LYS A 108 -18.84 31.67 34.12
N VAL A 109 -18.48 30.37 34.21
CA VAL A 109 -17.46 29.79 33.33
C VAL A 109 -18.09 29.33 32.02
N VAL A 110 -17.52 29.78 30.90
CA VAL A 110 -17.92 29.41 29.54
C VAL A 110 -16.64 29.12 28.73
N ASN A 111 -16.49 27.92 28.21
CA ASN A 111 -15.31 27.53 27.40
C ASN A 111 -13.94 27.86 28.04
N GLU A 112 -13.75 27.50 29.30
CA GLU A 112 -12.51 27.76 30.09
C GLU A 112 -12.20 29.26 30.30
N GLN A 113 -13.17 30.14 30.17
CA GLN A 113 -13.08 31.58 30.43
C GLN A 113 -14.15 32.01 31.44
N VAL A 114 -13.87 33.05 32.26
CA VAL A 114 -14.82 33.61 33.19
C VAL A 114 -15.55 34.79 32.54
N LEU A 115 -16.81 34.64 32.26
CA LEU A 115 -17.69 35.71 31.76
C LEU A 115 -18.27 36.50 32.94
N LEU A 116 -18.09 37.82 32.95
CA LEU A 116 -18.69 38.75 33.93
C LEU A 116 -19.92 39.40 33.37
N TYR A 117 -21.01 39.51 34.15
CA TYR A 117 -22.28 40.13 33.75
C TYR A 117 -22.92 40.93 34.92
N LYS A 118 -23.75 41.92 34.59
CA LYS A 118 -24.49 42.72 35.60
C LYS A 118 -25.66 41.91 36.15
N MET A 119 -25.87 41.86 37.44
CA MET A 119 -27.03 41.26 38.10
C MET A 119 -28.14 42.30 38.21
N GLU A 120 -29.32 42.06 37.58
CA GLU A 120 -30.53 42.85 37.73
C GLU A 120 -31.65 41.94 38.25
N GLY A 121 -32.03 42.10 39.56
CA GLY A 121 -33.23 41.50 40.19
C GLY A 121 -33.50 40.03 39.89
N ASP A 122 -34.25 39.33 40.71
CA ASP A 122 -34.51 37.87 40.75
C ASP A 122 -35.05 37.15 39.48
N ASN A 123 -34.85 37.70 38.28
CA ASN A 123 -35.16 37.07 37.00
C ASN A 123 -33.86 37.01 36.16
N ILE A 124 -33.36 35.78 35.95
CA ILE A 124 -32.27 35.53 35.02
C ILE A 124 -32.82 35.71 33.59
N THR A 125 -32.84 36.93 33.13
CA THR A 125 -32.94 37.21 31.70
C THR A 125 -31.52 37.16 31.16
N VAL A 126 -31.14 36.06 30.50
CA VAL A 126 -29.95 36.01 29.67
C VAL A 126 -30.18 37.00 28.51
N ILE A 127 -29.82 38.23 28.72
CA ILE A 127 -29.63 39.16 27.58
C ILE A 127 -28.39 38.61 26.91
N ALA A 128 -28.60 37.86 25.82
CA ALA A 128 -27.58 37.71 24.82
C ALA A 128 -27.22 39.17 24.43
N ILE A 129 -26.09 39.65 24.97
CA ILE A 129 -25.46 40.84 24.41
C ILE A 129 -24.99 40.38 23.04
N GLU A 130 -25.86 40.59 22.02
CA GLU A 130 -25.33 40.79 20.66
C GLU A 130 -24.20 41.81 20.83
N PRO A 131 -23.00 41.56 20.33
CA PRO A 131 -21.96 42.55 20.31
C PRO A 131 -22.58 43.73 19.60
N GLU A 132 -22.65 44.88 20.29
CA GLU A 132 -23.01 46.15 19.65
C GLU A 132 -22.16 46.27 18.41
N LEU A 133 -22.74 46.03 17.25
CA LEU A 133 -22.13 46.22 15.97
C LEU A 133 -21.63 47.68 15.97
N VAL A 134 -20.32 47.85 16.14
CA VAL A 134 -19.65 48.98 15.57
C VAL A 134 -20.16 49.02 14.15
N LYS A 135 -21.01 49.97 13.80
CA LYS A 135 -21.58 50.17 12.45
C LYS A 135 -20.37 50.39 11.56
N ILE A 136 -19.82 49.28 11.03
CA ILE A 136 -18.83 49.31 9.94
C ILE A 136 -19.65 49.76 8.73
N ALA A 137 -19.31 50.88 8.15
CA ALA A 137 -20.12 51.58 7.13
C ALA A 137 -20.44 50.67 5.91
N ASN A 138 -19.67 49.54 5.71
CA ASN A 138 -19.81 48.62 4.59
C ASN A 138 -19.69 47.14 5.03
N ALA A 139 -20.31 46.77 6.13
CA ALA A 139 -20.27 45.40 6.64
C ALA A 139 -21.01 44.40 5.73
N ILE A 140 -20.29 43.48 5.10
CA ILE A 140 -20.80 42.37 4.31
C ILE A 140 -20.95 41.15 5.22
N ASN A 141 -22.15 40.64 5.35
CA ASN A 141 -22.45 39.41 6.05
C ASN A 141 -22.55 38.22 5.08
N GLY A 142 -22.30 37.01 5.52
CA GLY A 142 -22.52 35.87 4.66
C GLY A 142 -22.44 34.54 5.40
N THR A 143 -22.90 33.49 4.70
CA THR A 143 -22.82 32.09 5.17
C THR A 143 -22.14 31.25 4.12
N VAL A 144 -21.18 30.44 4.54
CA VAL A 144 -20.47 29.51 3.70
C VAL A 144 -20.88 28.07 4.02
N THR A 145 -21.36 27.35 3.02
CA THR A 145 -21.87 25.98 3.17
C THR A 145 -21.23 25.07 2.14
N ASN A 146 -21.24 23.77 2.40
CA ASN A 146 -20.90 22.73 1.42
C ASN A 146 -22.00 22.67 0.35
N ALA A 147 -21.62 22.80 -0.92
CA ALA A 147 -22.58 22.80 -2.04
C ALA A 147 -23.36 21.48 -2.21
N GLN A 148 -22.80 20.34 -1.73
CA GLN A 148 -23.41 19.01 -1.88
C GLN A 148 -24.24 18.60 -0.66
N THR A 149 -23.76 18.89 0.57
CA THR A 149 -24.42 18.47 1.81
C THR A 149 -25.26 19.57 2.44
N GLY A 150 -25.05 20.84 2.08
CA GLY A 150 -25.67 22.00 2.72
C GLY A 150 -25.14 22.33 4.12
N GLU A 151 -24.21 21.54 4.64
CA GLU A 151 -23.66 21.76 5.98
C GLU A 151 -22.80 23.04 6.04
N PRO A 152 -22.82 23.78 7.16
CA PRO A 152 -22.02 24.97 7.34
C PRO A 152 -20.52 24.65 7.36
N LEU A 153 -19.70 25.44 6.67
CA LEU A 153 -18.26 25.31 6.66
C LEU A 153 -17.61 26.19 7.72
N VAL A 154 -17.22 25.58 8.80
CA VAL A 154 -16.54 26.22 9.94
C VAL A 154 -15.05 26.47 9.59
N GLY A 155 -14.54 27.67 9.91
CA GLY A 155 -13.13 28.00 9.68
C GLY A 155 -12.78 28.27 8.22
N ALA A 156 -13.74 28.46 7.33
CA ALA A 156 -13.49 28.93 5.99
C ALA A 156 -12.98 30.37 6.03
N THR A 157 -11.93 30.66 5.26
CA THR A 157 -11.31 31.99 5.20
C THR A 157 -11.97 32.84 4.12
N VAL A 158 -12.42 34.02 4.49
CA VAL A 158 -12.96 35.05 3.58
C VAL A 158 -12.01 36.21 3.54
N THR A 159 -11.46 36.54 2.37
CA THR A 159 -10.43 37.56 2.19
C THR A 159 -10.88 38.58 1.16
N VAL A 160 -10.69 39.87 1.42
CA VAL A 160 -10.83 40.94 0.39
C VAL A 160 -9.56 40.91 -0.48
N LYS A 161 -9.72 40.63 -1.79
CA LYS A 161 -8.59 40.37 -2.73
C LYS A 161 -7.58 41.51 -2.83
N ALA A 162 -8.03 42.73 -2.71
CA ALA A 162 -7.18 43.94 -2.82
C ALA A 162 -6.62 44.45 -1.48
N LYS A 163 -7.18 43.98 -0.36
CA LYS A 163 -6.82 44.41 0.99
C LYS A 163 -6.33 43.21 1.78
N LYS A 164 -5.35 43.37 2.68
CA LYS A 164 -4.88 42.27 3.58
C LYS A 164 -5.89 42.00 4.74
N ARG A 165 -7.20 42.09 4.48
CA ARG A 165 -8.24 41.79 5.45
C ARG A 165 -8.77 40.39 5.20
N ALA A 166 -8.79 39.57 6.26
CA ALA A 166 -9.38 38.25 6.21
C ALA A 166 -10.11 37.95 7.52
N VAL A 167 -11.24 37.23 7.42
CA VAL A 167 -12.00 36.71 8.54
C VAL A 167 -12.23 35.21 8.33
N ILE A 168 -12.57 34.50 9.40
CA ILE A 168 -12.92 33.08 9.33
C ILE A 168 -14.38 32.90 9.71
N THR A 169 -15.04 31.89 9.12
CA THR A 169 -16.43 31.54 9.44
C THR A 169 -16.54 30.91 10.82
N ASN A 170 -17.63 31.23 11.53
CA ASN A 170 -17.97 30.65 12.83
C ASN A 170 -18.55 29.22 12.72
N ASN A 171 -19.01 28.65 13.84
CA ASN A 171 -19.59 27.28 13.90
C ASN A 171 -20.86 27.09 13.05
N GLU A 172 -21.53 28.17 12.66
CA GLU A 172 -22.69 28.18 11.78
C GLU A 172 -22.31 28.48 10.32
N GLY A 173 -21.00 28.54 10.01
CA GLY A 173 -20.50 28.93 8.69
C GLY A 173 -20.66 30.41 8.37
N LYS A 174 -21.06 31.28 9.32
CA LYS A 174 -21.31 32.72 9.14
C LYS A 174 -20.01 33.53 9.26
N PHE A 175 -19.91 34.60 8.47
CA PHE A 175 -18.84 35.59 8.53
C PHE A 175 -19.39 36.99 8.41
N THR A 176 -18.63 37.98 8.90
CA THR A 176 -18.84 39.42 8.68
C THR A 176 -17.49 40.03 8.32
N ILE A 177 -17.43 40.73 7.18
CA ILE A 177 -16.23 41.39 6.67
C ILE A 177 -16.53 42.74 6.10
N ASP A 178 -15.66 43.74 6.34
CA ASP A 178 -15.78 45.06 5.77
C ASP A 178 -15.18 45.05 4.36
N ALA A 179 -16.01 45.33 3.35
CA ALA A 179 -15.63 45.39 1.95
C ALA A 179 -16.50 46.37 1.16
N ASP A 180 -15.87 47.17 0.30
CA ASP A 180 -16.52 48.17 -0.51
C ASP A 180 -17.20 47.57 -1.75
N PRO A 181 -18.26 48.20 -2.27
CA PRO A 181 -18.86 47.80 -3.55
C PRO A 181 -17.82 47.81 -4.67
N GLY A 182 -17.77 46.70 -5.44
CA GLY A 182 -16.79 46.53 -6.52
C GLY A 182 -15.56 45.69 -6.10
N GLU A 183 -15.29 45.47 -4.81
CA GLU A 183 -14.23 44.59 -4.32
C GLU A 183 -14.59 43.14 -4.52
N ILE A 184 -13.57 42.28 -4.54
CA ILE A 184 -13.73 40.83 -4.71
C ILE A 184 -13.44 40.14 -3.38
N LEU A 185 -14.42 39.42 -2.85
CA LEU A 185 -14.22 38.47 -1.76
C LEU A 185 -13.75 37.14 -2.33
N VAL A 186 -12.65 36.65 -1.78
CA VAL A 186 -12.09 35.31 -2.05
C VAL A 186 -12.39 34.44 -0.87
N ILE A 187 -13.22 33.42 -1.08
CA ILE A 187 -13.65 32.46 -0.04
C ILE A 187 -12.95 31.14 -0.28
N SER A 188 -12.21 30.66 0.71
CA SER A 188 -11.44 29.40 0.63
C SER A 188 -11.61 28.59 1.91
N SER A 189 -11.67 27.28 1.75
CA SER A 189 -11.65 26.31 2.85
C SER A 189 -10.83 25.10 2.42
N VAL A 190 -10.15 24.47 3.39
CA VAL A 190 -9.34 23.26 3.12
C VAL A 190 -10.26 22.16 2.57
N GLY A 191 -9.92 21.64 1.38
CA GLY A 191 -10.70 20.60 0.70
C GLY A 191 -11.83 21.13 -0.18
N TYR A 192 -11.94 22.45 -0.40
CA TYR A 192 -12.97 23.08 -1.24
C TYR A 192 -12.34 23.95 -2.34
N MET A 193 -13.07 24.10 -3.44
CA MET A 193 -12.69 25.04 -4.50
C MET A 193 -12.84 26.47 -3.98
N THR A 194 -11.82 27.29 -4.20
CA THR A 194 -11.87 28.72 -3.89
C THR A 194 -12.98 29.38 -4.72
N PHE A 195 -13.80 30.18 -4.08
CA PHE A 195 -14.90 30.91 -4.72
C PHE A 195 -14.62 32.41 -4.65
N GLU A 196 -14.80 33.10 -5.77
CA GLU A 196 -14.67 34.54 -5.83
C GLU A 196 -16.03 35.17 -6.09
N VAL A 197 -16.43 36.16 -5.31
CA VAL A 197 -17.65 36.93 -5.51
C VAL A 197 -17.34 38.42 -5.47
N LYS A 198 -17.85 39.16 -6.44
CA LYS A 198 -17.73 40.62 -6.48
C LYS A 198 -18.80 41.22 -5.56
N VAL A 199 -18.39 42.08 -4.64
CA VAL A 199 -19.30 42.83 -3.77
C VAL A 199 -20.16 43.78 -4.62
N GLY A 200 -21.48 43.58 -4.59
CA GLY A 200 -22.47 44.41 -5.27
C GLY A 200 -23.18 45.35 -4.30
N GLY A 201 -24.47 45.61 -4.55
CA GLY A 201 -25.34 46.37 -3.64
C GLY A 201 -25.95 45.55 -2.49
N GLU A 202 -25.67 44.22 -2.46
CA GLU A 202 -26.20 43.33 -1.43
C GLU A 202 -25.24 43.32 -0.21
N THR A 203 -25.82 43.31 1.00
CA THR A 203 -25.08 43.25 2.25
C THR A 203 -25.00 41.86 2.82
N THR A 204 -25.64 40.85 2.17
CA THR A 204 -25.68 39.45 2.63
C THR A 204 -25.41 38.50 1.45
N TYR A 205 -24.45 37.58 1.65
CA TYR A 205 -24.02 36.58 0.65
C TYR A 205 -24.17 35.17 1.17
N THR A 206 -24.78 34.30 0.37
CA THR A 206 -24.74 32.84 0.62
C THR A 206 -23.78 32.17 -0.35
N VAL A 207 -22.68 31.68 0.15
CA VAL A 207 -21.62 31.04 -0.64
C VAL A 207 -21.66 29.53 -0.45
N LYS A 208 -21.82 28.82 -1.56
CA LYS A 208 -21.78 27.36 -1.58
C LYS A 208 -20.41 26.90 -2.14
N LEU A 209 -19.51 26.42 -1.28
CA LEU A 209 -18.24 25.87 -1.74
C LEU A 209 -18.43 24.43 -2.19
N THR A 210 -18.01 24.15 -3.41
CA THR A 210 -17.95 22.78 -3.93
C THR A 210 -16.73 22.09 -3.37
N ALA A 211 -16.89 20.89 -2.81
CA ALA A 211 -15.76 20.07 -2.42
C ALA A 211 -14.85 19.87 -3.62
N ASN A 212 -13.57 20.13 -3.43
CA ASN A 212 -12.60 19.98 -4.51
C ASN A 212 -12.16 18.51 -4.59
N ASP A 213 -13.00 17.66 -5.18
CA ASP A 213 -12.69 16.25 -5.42
C ASP A 213 -11.40 16.09 -6.27
N ALA A 214 -11.04 17.10 -7.05
CA ALA A 214 -9.78 17.16 -7.80
C ALA A 214 -8.59 17.67 -6.97
N SER A 215 -8.79 18.50 -5.93
CA SER A 215 -7.69 19.04 -5.12
C SER A 215 -7.26 18.13 -3.98
N LEU A 216 -8.11 17.24 -3.49
CA LEU A 216 -7.73 16.21 -2.53
C LEU A 216 -6.83 15.15 -3.18
N GLY A 217 -6.91 14.93 -4.50
CA GLY A 217 -6.03 14.05 -5.26
C GLY A 217 -4.60 14.59 -5.45
N ASN A 218 -4.40 15.89 -5.36
CA ASN A 218 -3.14 16.53 -5.76
C ASN A 218 -2.18 16.87 -4.62
N ILE A 219 -2.54 16.59 -3.37
CA ILE A 219 -1.66 16.83 -2.20
C ILE A 219 -1.07 15.49 -1.77
N THR A 220 0.23 15.28 -2.02
CA THR A 220 0.92 14.06 -1.65
C THR A 220 1.69 14.19 -0.34
N VAL A 221 1.87 13.03 0.32
CA VAL A 221 2.71 12.90 1.52
C VAL A 221 4.11 12.41 1.18
N ILE A 222 4.31 11.77 0.01
CA ILE A 222 5.61 11.25 -0.44
C ILE A 222 6.27 12.14 -1.48
N GLY A 223 7.60 12.03 -1.59
CA GLY A 223 8.42 12.77 -2.54
C GLY A 223 8.89 14.15 -2.06
N SER A 224 8.38 14.63 -0.93
CA SER A 224 8.85 15.83 -0.22
C SER A 224 8.56 15.64 1.26
N ARG A 225 9.52 15.98 2.12
CA ARG A 225 9.33 16.01 3.59
C ARG A 225 8.93 17.39 4.09
N GLY A 226 8.86 18.36 3.20
CA GLY A 226 8.42 19.71 3.46
C GLY A 226 6.90 19.88 3.41
N LYS A 227 6.44 20.93 2.76
CA LYS A 227 5.00 21.20 2.60
C LYS A 227 4.38 20.24 1.57
N PRO A 228 3.12 19.81 1.75
CA PRO A 228 2.36 19.17 0.68
C PRO A 228 2.31 20.06 -0.57
N ARG A 229 2.53 19.46 -1.76
CA ARG A 229 2.69 20.22 -3.01
C ARG A 229 1.73 19.75 -4.09
N SER A 230 1.30 20.66 -4.95
CA SER A 230 0.53 20.36 -6.17
C SER A 230 1.39 19.71 -7.25
N ASP A 231 0.77 19.16 -8.30
CA ASP A 231 1.47 18.46 -9.39
C ASP A 231 2.54 19.33 -10.07
N VAL A 232 2.24 20.61 -10.31
CA VAL A 232 3.19 21.58 -10.91
C VAL A 232 4.33 21.96 -9.95
N GLU A 233 4.12 21.79 -8.65
CA GLU A 233 5.07 22.19 -7.61
C GLU A 233 6.00 21.09 -7.13
N ARG A 234 5.73 19.82 -7.50
CA ARG A 234 6.54 18.67 -7.07
C ARG A 234 7.88 18.60 -7.80
N PRO A 235 8.97 18.32 -7.09
CA PRO A 235 10.28 18.11 -7.73
C PRO A 235 10.43 16.71 -8.35
N VAL A 236 9.50 15.79 -8.07
CA VAL A 236 9.53 14.36 -8.49
C VAL A 236 8.15 13.91 -8.99
N PRO A 237 8.09 12.91 -9.90
CA PRO A 237 6.81 12.41 -10.42
C PRO A 237 6.09 11.54 -9.40
N VAL A 238 4.87 11.89 -9.05
CA VAL A 238 3.98 11.10 -8.19
C VAL A 238 2.60 11.00 -8.81
N ASP A 239 2.14 9.78 -9.07
CA ASP A 239 0.75 9.53 -9.44
C ASP A 239 -0.09 9.38 -8.18
N VAL A 240 -1.26 9.99 -8.15
CA VAL A 240 -2.21 9.92 -7.05
C VAL A 240 -3.53 9.41 -7.57
N PHE A 241 -3.99 8.30 -7.01
CA PHE A 241 -5.28 7.70 -7.33
C PHE A 241 -6.15 7.71 -6.08
N SER A 242 -7.30 8.37 -6.13
CA SER A 242 -8.28 8.30 -5.06
C SER A 242 -8.89 6.90 -4.96
N ALA A 243 -9.44 6.56 -3.78
CA ALA A 243 -10.16 5.30 -3.60
C ALA A 243 -11.30 5.12 -4.62
N LYS A 244 -12.00 6.21 -4.96
CA LYS A 244 -13.08 6.20 -5.95
C LYS A 244 -12.56 5.82 -7.35
N GLU A 245 -11.41 6.34 -7.76
CA GLU A 245 -10.81 6.05 -9.07
C GLU A 245 -10.37 4.59 -9.19
N ILE A 246 -9.66 4.06 -8.19
CA ILE A 246 -9.21 2.66 -8.24
C ILE A 246 -10.39 1.66 -8.17
N GLN A 247 -11.45 1.97 -7.44
CA GLN A 247 -12.67 1.15 -7.36
C GLN A 247 -13.44 1.08 -8.69
N LYS A 248 -13.36 2.11 -9.53
CA LYS A 248 -13.97 2.10 -10.89
C LYS A 248 -13.34 1.06 -11.83
N THR A 249 -12.22 0.45 -11.46
CA THR A 249 -11.62 -0.63 -12.26
C THR A 249 -12.47 -1.91 -12.31
N GLY A 250 -13.43 -2.06 -11.41
CA GLY A 250 -14.22 -3.28 -11.26
C GLY A 250 -13.44 -4.48 -10.74
N GLN A 251 -12.19 -4.26 -10.31
CA GLN A 251 -11.36 -5.25 -9.65
C GLN A 251 -11.62 -5.27 -8.15
N THR A 252 -11.37 -6.39 -7.49
CA THR A 252 -11.57 -6.56 -6.04
C THR A 252 -10.26 -6.55 -5.25
N GLU A 253 -9.15 -6.89 -5.87
CA GLU A 253 -7.84 -6.96 -5.24
C GLU A 253 -6.99 -5.73 -5.56
N LEU A 254 -6.32 -5.18 -4.54
CA LEU A 254 -5.56 -3.93 -4.64
C LEU A 254 -4.48 -3.96 -5.74
N GLY A 255 -3.73 -5.07 -5.84
CA GLY A 255 -2.72 -5.24 -6.88
C GLY A 255 -3.31 -5.13 -8.29
N GLN A 256 -4.49 -5.72 -8.52
CA GLN A 256 -5.18 -5.63 -9.80
C GLN A 256 -5.77 -4.24 -10.05
N MET A 257 -6.32 -3.58 -9.03
CA MET A 257 -6.80 -2.20 -9.15
C MET A 257 -5.69 -1.25 -9.61
N ILE A 258 -4.49 -1.36 -9.02
CA ILE A 258 -3.34 -0.54 -9.42
C ILE A 258 -2.85 -0.95 -10.81
N HIS A 259 -2.83 -2.24 -11.14
CA HIS A 259 -2.42 -2.74 -12.46
C HIS A 259 -3.22 -2.10 -13.61
N PHE A 260 -4.53 -1.93 -13.44
CA PHE A 260 -5.41 -1.31 -14.45
C PHE A 260 -5.58 0.21 -14.29
N SER A 261 -4.90 0.84 -13.32
CA SER A 261 -4.90 2.29 -13.12
C SER A 261 -3.56 2.94 -13.44
N ALA A 262 -2.44 2.32 -13.04
CA ALA A 262 -1.09 2.86 -13.21
C ALA A 262 -0.35 2.17 -14.37
N PRO A 263 0.13 2.90 -15.40
CA PRO A 263 0.76 2.29 -16.55
C PRO A 263 2.10 1.61 -16.21
N SER A 264 2.89 2.21 -15.32
CA SER A 264 4.22 1.70 -14.93
C SER A 264 4.18 0.53 -13.96
N PHE A 265 3.00 0.19 -13.42
CA PHE A 265 2.80 -0.91 -12.47
C PHE A 265 2.24 -2.15 -13.17
N ASN A 266 2.84 -3.33 -12.91
CA ASN A 266 2.34 -4.61 -13.39
C ASN A 266 2.21 -5.59 -12.23
N SER A 267 1.07 -6.29 -12.20
CA SER A 267 0.78 -7.39 -11.27
C SER A 267 -0.14 -8.37 -11.98
N THR A 268 0.40 -9.49 -12.43
CA THR A 268 -0.36 -10.50 -13.18
C THR A 268 -0.57 -11.73 -12.35
N LYS A 269 -1.77 -12.28 -12.42
CA LYS A 269 -2.09 -13.58 -11.81
C LYS A 269 -1.52 -14.72 -12.63
N HIS A 270 -0.84 -15.65 -12.00
CA HIS A 270 -0.25 -16.83 -12.63
C HIS A 270 -0.97 -18.10 -12.18
N GLY A 271 -1.31 -18.96 -13.12
CA GLY A 271 -1.81 -20.31 -12.86
C GLY A 271 -0.67 -21.30 -12.64
N ILE A 272 -0.88 -22.31 -11.80
CA ILE A 272 0.09 -23.39 -11.49
C ILE A 272 1.52 -22.85 -11.25
N SER A 273 1.64 -21.94 -10.31
CA SER A 273 2.90 -21.33 -9.97
C SER A 273 3.01 -21.21 -8.46
N ASN A 274 3.57 -22.19 -7.81
CA ASN A 274 3.81 -22.29 -6.38
C ASN A 274 3.44 -20.99 -5.58
N VAL A 275 4.43 -20.16 -5.23
CA VAL A 275 4.26 -18.96 -4.41
C VAL A 275 3.41 -17.87 -5.10
N THR A 276 3.57 -17.67 -6.41
CA THR A 276 2.79 -16.64 -7.14
C THR A 276 1.31 -17.02 -7.35
N SER A 277 0.92 -18.24 -6.97
CA SER A 277 -0.50 -18.60 -6.81
C SER A 277 -1.11 -18.07 -5.51
N TYR A 278 -0.28 -17.62 -4.55
CA TYR A 278 -0.70 -17.12 -3.23
C TYR A 278 -0.50 -15.61 -3.08
N VAL A 279 0.59 -15.07 -3.66
CA VAL A 279 1.00 -13.67 -3.59
C VAL A 279 1.34 -13.18 -4.99
N ASP A 280 0.60 -12.20 -5.49
CA ASP A 280 0.83 -11.64 -6.82
C ASP A 280 2.14 -10.82 -6.83
N PRO A 281 3.02 -11.01 -7.83
CA PRO A 281 4.20 -10.19 -7.97
C PRO A 281 3.80 -8.77 -8.39
N ALA A 282 4.26 -7.76 -7.63
CA ALA A 282 4.03 -6.35 -7.91
C ALA A 282 5.32 -5.71 -8.44
N THR A 283 5.36 -5.38 -9.74
CA THR A 283 6.53 -4.79 -10.39
C THR A 283 6.25 -3.34 -10.78
N LEU A 284 7.25 -2.47 -10.66
CA LEU A 284 7.17 -1.07 -11.05
C LEU A 284 8.28 -0.76 -12.05
N ARG A 285 7.96 -0.09 -13.17
CA ARG A 285 8.93 0.24 -14.23
C ARG A 285 9.71 -0.98 -14.75
N GLY A 286 9.09 -2.16 -14.77
CA GLY A 286 9.72 -3.40 -15.20
C GLY A 286 10.75 -3.99 -14.22
N LEU A 287 10.98 -3.35 -13.07
CA LEU A 287 11.87 -3.82 -12.02
C LEU A 287 11.16 -4.77 -11.05
N GLY A 288 11.92 -5.55 -10.28
CA GLY A 288 11.41 -6.60 -9.41
C GLY A 288 10.54 -6.10 -8.26
N PRO A 289 9.68 -6.96 -7.69
CA PRO A 289 8.85 -6.63 -6.52
C PRO A 289 9.66 -6.17 -5.30
N ASP A 290 10.86 -6.68 -5.13
CA ASP A 290 11.79 -6.35 -4.04
C ASP A 290 12.58 -5.05 -4.27
N GLN A 291 12.43 -4.42 -5.44
CA GLN A 291 12.99 -3.12 -5.81
C GLN A 291 11.96 -1.99 -5.72
N THR A 292 10.76 -2.30 -5.20
CA THR A 292 9.64 -1.37 -5.00
C THR A 292 9.27 -1.33 -3.52
N LEU A 293 9.39 -0.18 -2.88
CA LEU A 293 9.03 -0.02 -1.47
C LEU A 293 7.53 0.24 -1.31
N VAL A 294 6.89 -0.49 -0.40
CA VAL A 294 5.49 -0.25 -0.01
C VAL A 294 5.41 0.39 1.36
N LEU A 295 4.63 1.46 1.47
CA LEU A 295 4.36 2.18 2.71
C LEU A 295 2.86 2.19 3.01
N ILE A 296 2.50 2.27 4.30
CA ILE A 296 1.15 2.59 4.78
C ILE A 296 1.26 3.84 5.67
N ASN A 297 0.53 4.90 5.33
CA ASN A 297 0.62 6.19 6.02
C ASN A 297 2.07 6.69 6.16
N GLY A 298 2.93 6.40 5.18
CA GLY A 298 4.35 6.79 5.18
C GLY A 298 5.29 5.88 5.99
N LYS A 299 4.79 4.84 6.66
CA LYS A 299 5.63 3.86 7.40
C LYS A 299 5.80 2.57 6.58
N ARG A 300 7.02 2.00 6.62
CA ARG A 300 7.41 0.82 5.83
C ARG A 300 6.54 -0.39 6.15
N ARG A 301 5.99 -1.01 5.10
CA ARG A 301 5.29 -2.29 5.17
C ARG A 301 6.29 -3.45 5.05
N HIS A 302 6.09 -4.52 5.81
CA HIS A 302 6.91 -5.72 5.72
C HIS A 302 6.64 -6.52 4.44
N GLN A 303 7.62 -7.34 4.04
CA GLN A 303 7.52 -8.27 2.92
C GLN A 303 6.69 -9.52 3.29
N SER A 304 6.24 -10.26 2.28
CA SER A 304 5.65 -11.59 2.48
C SER A 304 6.74 -12.61 2.90
N ALA A 305 6.34 -13.75 3.43
CA ALA A 305 7.28 -14.82 3.80
C ALA A 305 7.74 -15.68 2.61
N ALA A 306 7.15 -15.45 1.43
CA ALA A 306 7.28 -16.34 0.27
C ALA A 306 8.27 -15.79 -0.75
N LEU A 307 9.32 -16.56 -1.03
CA LEU A 307 10.27 -16.33 -2.13
C LEU A 307 9.74 -16.93 -3.43
N ASN A 308 9.72 -16.17 -4.52
CA ASN A 308 9.36 -16.70 -5.82
C ASN A 308 10.56 -17.41 -6.49
N VAL A 309 10.55 -18.72 -6.54
CA VAL A 309 11.61 -19.52 -7.17
C VAL A 309 11.23 -20.06 -8.55
N ASN A 310 9.97 -19.94 -8.97
CA ASN A 310 9.46 -20.47 -10.23
C ASN A 310 9.83 -19.60 -11.42
N ASN A 311 9.82 -20.19 -12.62
CA ASN A 311 10.06 -19.52 -13.90
C ASN A 311 8.90 -18.61 -14.31
N VAL A 312 8.64 -17.58 -13.53
CA VAL A 312 7.67 -16.52 -13.79
C VAL A 312 8.28 -15.16 -13.51
N VAL A 313 7.65 -14.10 -13.95
CA VAL A 313 8.12 -12.71 -13.66
C VAL A 313 8.33 -12.52 -12.18
N GLY A 314 9.44 -11.92 -11.79
CA GLY A 314 9.84 -11.75 -10.40
C GLY A 314 10.53 -12.98 -9.77
N ARG A 315 11.03 -13.93 -10.60
CA ARG A 315 11.81 -15.06 -10.09
C ARG A 315 13.02 -14.60 -9.29
N GLY A 316 13.27 -15.24 -8.15
CA GLY A 316 14.34 -14.91 -7.22
C GLY A 316 14.05 -13.71 -6.31
N THR A 317 12.85 -13.14 -6.35
CA THR A 317 12.47 -11.94 -5.59
C THR A 317 11.37 -12.22 -4.57
N VAL A 318 11.25 -11.33 -3.60
CA VAL A 318 10.16 -11.31 -2.62
C VAL A 318 9.55 -9.91 -2.60
N GLY A 319 8.23 -9.83 -2.56
CA GLY A 319 7.50 -8.55 -2.51
C GLY A 319 6.57 -8.46 -1.30
N THR A 320 5.90 -7.32 -1.18
CA THR A 320 4.81 -7.12 -0.24
C THR A 320 3.50 -7.69 -0.82
N ASP A 321 2.75 -8.46 -0.05
CA ASP A 321 1.39 -8.86 -0.45
C ASP A 321 0.43 -7.66 -0.29
N LEU A 322 0.04 -7.07 -1.42
CA LEU A 322 -0.90 -5.94 -1.45
C LEU A 322 -2.34 -6.39 -1.17
N ASN A 323 -2.65 -7.66 -1.43
CA ASN A 323 -4.02 -8.19 -1.36
C ASN A 323 -4.46 -8.57 0.07
N VAL A 324 -3.58 -8.38 1.07
CA VAL A 324 -3.93 -8.49 2.50
C VAL A 324 -4.30 -7.13 3.13
N ILE A 325 -4.32 -6.07 2.32
CA ILE A 325 -4.70 -4.71 2.74
C ILE A 325 -6.10 -4.42 2.16
N PRO A 326 -7.11 -4.12 3.01
CA PRO A 326 -8.47 -3.97 2.53
C PRO A 326 -8.63 -2.69 1.70
N THR A 327 -9.16 -2.83 0.49
CA THR A 327 -9.36 -1.70 -0.42
C THR A 327 -10.31 -0.65 0.15
N ALA A 328 -11.26 -1.09 0.98
CA ALA A 328 -12.21 -0.21 1.66
C ALA A 328 -11.58 0.69 2.75
N ALA A 329 -10.39 0.34 3.28
CA ALA A 329 -9.65 1.17 4.23
C ALA A 329 -8.85 2.31 3.56
N ILE A 330 -8.63 2.23 2.26
CA ILE A 330 -7.75 3.13 1.52
C ILE A 330 -8.52 4.42 1.19
N ASP A 331 -7.88 5.56 1.45
CA ASP A 331 -8.31 6.88 1.00
C ASP A 331 -7.75 7.20 -0.39
N ARG A 332 -6.45 6.97 -0.57
CA ARG A 332 -5.74 7.12 -1.85
C ARG A 332 -4.47 6.29 -1.92
N VAL A 333 -4.05 6.03 -3.14
CA VAL A 333 -2.76 5.39 -3.48
C VAL A 333 -1.86 6.44 -4.11
N GLU A 334 -0.65 6.60 -3.56
CA GLU A 334 0.38 7.48 -4.08
C GLU A 334 1.51 6.61 -4.64
N ILE A 335 1.89 6.80 -5.90
CA ILE A 335 2.98 6.06 -6.56
C ILE A 335 4.07 7.05 -6.94
N LEU A 336 5.17 7.04 -6.19
CA LEU A 336 6.37 7.81 -6.52
C LEU A 336 7.17 7.03 -7.56
N ARG A 337 7.28 7.58 -8.75
CA ARG A 337 8.04 7.02 -9.88
C ARG A 337 9.44 7.64 -9.94
N ASP A 338 10.21 7.47 -8.87
CA ASP A 338 11.59 7.97 -8.76
C ASP A 338 12.32 7.21 -7.66
N GLY A 339 13.63 7.02 -7.81
CA GLY A 339 14.44 6.46 -6.73
C GLY A 339 14.37 7.32 -5.47
N ALA A 340 14.20 6.70 -4.32
CA ALA A 340 13.97 7.42 -3.07
C ALA A 340 14.64 6.76 -1.85
N ALA A 341 15.68 5.97 -2.07
CA ALA A 341 16.40 5.27 -1.00
C ALA A 341 17.01 6.22 0.03
N ALA A 342 17.45 7.42 -0.37
CA ALA A 342 17.97 8.42 0.55
C ALA A 342 16.91 8.96 1.53
N GLN A 343 15.64 8.98 1.13
CA GLN A 343 14.54 9.50 1.93
C GLN A 343 13.85 8.41 2.77
N TYR A 344 13.67 7.20 2.20
CA TYR A 344 12.82 6.14 2.79
C TYR A 344 13.57 4.83 3.10
N GLY A 345 14.88 4.78 2.83
CA GLY A 345 15.73 3.61 3.07
C GLY A 345 15.79 2.64 1.90
N SER A 346 16.44 1.50 2.12
CA SER A 346 16.62 0.45 1.10
C SER A 346 15.33 0.03 0.41
N ASP A 347 15.45 -0.58 -0.77
CA ASP A 347 14.39 -1.16 -1.60
C ASP A 347 13.60 -0.15 -2.47
N ALA A 348 13.76 1.17 -2.25
CA ALA A 348 13.13 2.21 -3.07
C ALA A 348 13.96 2.54 -4.33
N ILE A 349 14.28 1.54 -5.16
CA ILE A 349 15.01 1.70 -6.45
C ILE A 349 14.04 2.07 -7.55
N ALA A 350 13.00 1.26 -7.79
CA ALA A 350 12.00 1.52 -8.85
C ALA A 350 11.07 2.68 -8.48
N GLY A 351 10.82 2.84 -7.19
CA GLY A 351 9.92 3.83 -6.62
C GLY A 351 9.23 3.35 -5.34
N ILE A 352 8.15 4.05 -4.98
CA ILE A 352 7.40 3.80 -3.75
C ILE A 352 5.91 3.72 -4.08
N ILE A 353 5.22 2.79 -3.44
CA ILE A 353 3.75 2.73 -3.36
C ILE A 353 3.35 3.07 -1.93
N ASN A 354 2.70 4.19 -1.72
CA ASN A 354 2.23 4.63 -0.42
C ASN A 354 0.70 4.58 -0.34
N LEU A 355 0.18 3.83 0.61
CA LEU A 355 -1.24 3.65 0.84
C LEU A 355 -1.66 4.57 1.99
N GLN A 356 -2.45 5.58 1.68
CA GLN A 356 -3.04 6.45 2.69
C GLN A 356 -4.36 5.87 3.15
N LEU A 357 -4.50 5.67 4.46
CA LEU A 357 -5.71 5.14 5.07
C LEU A 357 -6.74 6.23 5.36
N LYS A 358 -8.02 5.88 5.29
CA LYS A 358 -9.13 6.75 5.66
C LYS A 358 -9.02 7.27 7.08
N ARG A 359 -9.47 8.52 7.30
CA ARG A 359 -9.41 9.23 8.58
C ARG A 359 -10.77 9.77 9.03
N ASN A 360 -11.86 9.23 8.50
CA ASN A 360 -13.20 9.65 8.86
C ASN A 360 -13.44 9.40 10.35
N SER A 361 -13.94 10.42 11.04
CA SER A 361 -14.36 10.37 12.46
C SER A 361 -15.86 10.15 12.63
N LYS A 362 -16.63 10.16 11.54
CA LYS A 362 -18.08 9.95 11.54
C LYS A 362 -18.50 9.30 10.22
N GLY A 363 -19.63 8.61 10.27
CA GLY A 363 -20.19 7.95 9.09
C GLY A 363 -19.38 6.77 8.61
N GLY A 364 -19.86 6.13 7.57
CA GLY A 364 -19.21 4.96 7.01
C GLY A 364 -19.77 4.57 5.65
N ASN A 365 -19.28 3.46 5.14
CA ASN A 365 -19.81 2.84 3.93
C ASN A 365 -19.79 1.31 4.04
N TYR A 366 -20.81 0.69 3.52
CA TYR A 366 -20.89 -0.72 3.19
C TYR A 366 -20.76 -0.87 1.68
N ALA A 367 -20.01 -1.87 1.23
CA ALA A 367 -19.94 -2.24 -0.17
C ALA A 367 -20.04 -3.75 -0.34
N ALA A 368 -20.77 -4.17 -1.36
CA ALA A 368 -20.90 -5.55 -1.79
C ALA A 368 -20.58 -5.66 -3.28
N HIS A 369 -19.86 -6.69 -3.68
CA HIS A 369 -19.49 -6.99 -5.06
C HIS A 369 -19.74 -8.47 -5.36
N TYR A 370 -20.30 -8.75 -6.52
CA TYR A 370 -20.43 -10.07 -7.08
C TYR A 370 -20.01 -10.06 -8.55
N GLY A 371 -19.26 -11.07 -8.96
CA GLY A 371 -18.90 -11.22 -10.36
C GLY A 371 -18.60 -12.66 -10.76
N VAL A 372 -18.57 -12.90 -12.06
CA VAL A 372 -18.35 -14.20 -12.66
C VAL A 372 -17.72 -14.04 -14.03
N THR A 373 -16.86 -14.97 -14.44
CA THR A 373 -16.31 -14.98 -15.80
C THR A 373 -17.38 -15.39 -16.82
N LYS A 374 -17.14 -15.10 -18.10
CA LYS A 374 -17.99 -15.56 -19.21
C LYS A 374 -18.16 -17.08 -19.23
N GLU A 375 -17.14 -17.81 -18.81
CA GLU A 375 -17.13 -19.28 -18.76
C GLU A 375 -17.96 -19.86 -17.57
N GLY A 376 -18.53 -18.99 -16.71
CA GLY A 376 -19.35 -19.37 -15.56
C GLY A 376 -18.56 -19.78 -14.31
N ASP A 377 -17.22 -19.71 -14.36
CA ASP A 377 -16.31 -19.99 -13.26
C ASP A 377 -15.78 -18.69 -12.62
N GLY A 378 -14.85 -18.80 -11.66
CA GLY A 378 -14.23 -17.63 -11.02
C GLY A 378 -15.22 -16.72 -10.29
N LYS A 379 -16.33 -17.29 -9.78
CA LYS A 379 -17.31 -16.51 -9.00
C LYS A 379 -16.63 -15.79 -7.87
N THR A 380 -16.82 -14.48 -7.81
CA THR A 380 -16.18 -13.61 -6.82
C THR A 380 -17.24 -12.95 -5.95
N TYR A 381 -17.06 -12.99 -4.65
CA TYR A 381 -17.89 -12.32 -3.65
C TYR A 381 -17.01 -11.47 -2.77
N GLU A 382 -17.31 -10.18 -2.65
CA GLU A 382 -16.65 -9.32 -1.69
C GLU A 382 -17.68 -8.49 -0.93
N GLN A 383 -17.47 -8.38 0.36
CA GLN A 383 -18.23 -7.49 1.22
C GLN A 383 -17.26 -6.71 2.10
N SER A 384 -17.51 -5.44 2.27
CA SER A 384 -16.70 -4.61 3.14
C SER A 384 -17.56 -3.58 3.87
N VAL A 385 -17.17 -3.29 5.11
CA VAL A 385 -17.68 -2.18 5.88
C VAL A 385 -16.52 -1.35 6.39
N ASN A 386 -16.61 -0.03 6.20
CA ASN A 386 -15.69 0.94 6.78
C ASN A 386 -16.49 1.99 7.52
N PHE A 387 -16.12 2.31 8.75
CA PHE A 387 -16.78 3.39 9.49
C PHE A 387 -15.80 4.10 10.42
N GLY A 388 -16.11 5.35 10.71
CA GLY A 388 -15.34 6.22 11.58
C GLY A 388 -16.11 6.54 12.86
N LEU A 389 -15.37 6.61 13.95
CA LEU A 389 -15.85 7.07 15.25
C LEU A 389 -14.98 8.24 15.71
N PRO A 390 -15.57 9.27 16.36
CA PRO A 390 -14.76 10.32 16.95
C PRO A 390 -13.98 9.77 18.15
N LEU A 391 -12.75 10.22 18.33
CA LEU A 391 -11.89 9.85 19.42
C LEU A 391 -11.47 11.11 20.18
N GLY A 392 -12.01 11.27 21.38
CA GLY A 392 -11.89 12.51 22.18
C GLY A 392 -12.64 13.70 21.55
N ASN A 393 -12.50 14.87 22.19
CA ASN A 393 -13.21 16.11 21.79
C ASN A 393 -12.36 17.08 20.94
N LYS A 394 -11.11 16.72 20.63
CA LYS A 394 -10.17 17.57 19.87
C LYS A 394 -9.99 17.16 18.41
N GLY A 395 -11.00 16.54 17.80
CA GLY A 395 -10.96 16.12 16.39
C GLY A 395 -10.17 14.83 16.14
N GLY A 396 -9.99 13.97 17.14
CA GLY A 396 -9.45 12.63 16.97
C GLY A 396 -10.43 11.69 16.26
N PHE A 397 -9.90 10.61 15.70
CA PHE A 397 -10.70 9.62 14.97
C PHE A 397 -10.22 8.19 15.23
N PHE A 398 -11.16 7.26 15.16
CA PHE A 398 -10.93 5.83 15.03
C PHE A 398 -11.71 5.34 13.81
N ASN A 399 -11.00 5.00 12.74
CA ASN A 399 -11.57 4.46 11.51
C ASN A 399 -11.27 2.97 11.44
N THR A 400 -12.28 2.14 11.20
CA THR A 400 -12.13 0.69 11.11
C THR A 400 -12.76 0.13 9.85
N THR A 401 -12.18 -0.96 9.36
CA THR A 401 -12.59 -1.66 8.15
C THR A 401 -12.60 -3.15 8.39
N LEU A 402 -13.70 -3.79 8.01
CA LEU A 402 -13.80 -5.24 7.88
C LEU A 402 -14.07 -5.57 6.42
N GLN A 403 -13.34 -6.54 5.87
CA GLN A 403 -13.52 -7.00 4.49
C GLN A 403 -13.49 -8.52 4.44
N PHE A 404 -14.44 -9.09 3.74
CA PHE A 404 -14.48 -10.50 3.36
C PHE A 404 -14.40 -10.59 1.84
N HIS A 405 -13.49 -11.43 1.35
CA HIS A 405 -13.32 -11.70 -0.07
C HIS A 405 -13.28 -13.20 -0.32
N HIS A 406 -13.99 -13.66 -1.34
CA HIS A 406 -13.95 -15.04 -1.81
C HIS A 406 -13.96 -15.05 -3.33
N ASN A 407 -13.10 -15.86 -3.94
CA ASN A 407 -13.22 -16.23 -5.34
C ASN A 407 -13.05 -17.74 -5.53
N ASP A 408 -13.88 -18.30 -6.39
CA ASP A 408 -13.71 -19.65 -6.92
C ASP A 408 -12.55 -19.69 -7.94
N PRO A 409 -11.95 -20.86 -8.19
CA PRO A 409 -10.90 -20.97 -9.20
C PRO A 409 -11.48 -20.77 -10.61
N THR A 410 -10.64 -20.32 -11.52
CA THR A 410 -10.94 -20.41 -12.95
C THR A 410 -10.20 -21.60 -13.55
N ASP A 411 -10.71 -22.13 -14.66
CA ASP A 411 -10.09 -23.23 -15.38
C ASP A 411 -10.01 -22.93 -16.89
N ARG A 412 -8.80 -22.87 -17.39
CA ARG A 412 -8.48 -22.71 -18.83
C ARG A 412 -7.52 -23.81 -19.28
N SER A 413 -7.56 -24.96 -18.59
CA SER A 413 -6.76 -26.13 -18.96
C SER A 413 -7.23 -26.73 -20.28
N GLY A 414 -6.29 -27.30 -21.02
CA GLY A 414 -6.57 -28.20 -22.13
C GLY A 414 -6.65 -29.65 -21.68
N PRO A 415 -7.06 -30.55 -22.57
CA PRO A 415 -7.07 -31.98 -22.30
C PRO A 415 -5.64 -32.51 -22.11
N PHE A 416 -5.46 -33.44 -21.20
CA PHE A 416 -4.19 -34.14 -21.04
C PHE A 416 -3.92 -35.03 -22.25
N ASN A 417 -2.89 -34.74 -23.05
CA ASN A 417 -2.56 -35.47 -24.27
C ASN A 417 -1.32 -36.38 -24.13
N GLY A 418 -0.80 -36.54 -22.91
CA GLY A 418 0.27 -37.48 -22.58
C GLY A 418 -0.23 -38.93 -22.42
N LYS A 419 0.70 -39.84 -22.11
CA LYS A 419 0.42 -41.24 -21.77
C LYS A 419 -0.25 -41.32 -20.41
N VAL A 420 -1.36 -42.03 -20.33
CA VAL A 420 -2.13 -42.16 -19.09
C VAL A 420 -1.75 -43.41 -18.30
N TYR A 421 -1.85 -44.58 -18.91
CA TYR A 421 -1.68 -45.89 -18.23
C TYR A 421 -0.43 -46.65 -18.70
N ASN A 422 -0.01 -46.48 -19.95
CA ASN A 422 1.07 -47.23 -20.55
C ASN A 422 1.93 -46.39 -21.48
N SER A 423 3.20 -46.73 -21.55
CA SER A 423 4.15 -46.06 -22.46
C SER A 423 3.89 -46.40 -23.94
N ASN A 424 3.38 -47.61 -24.22
CA ASN A 424 2.98 -47.98 -25.57
C ASN A 424 1.64 -47.35 -25.92
N GLN A 425 1.53 -46.70 -27.11
CA GLN A 425 0.33 -45.94 -27.49
C GLN A 425 -0.91 -46.81 -27.66
N ALA A 426 -0.81 -47.93 -28.41
CA ALA A 426 -1.95 -48.76 -28.68
C ALA A 426 -2.52 -49.38 -27.39
N THR A 427 -1.62 -49.81 -26.50
CA THR A 427 -2.03 -50.34 -25.19
C THR A 427 -2.65 -49.24 -24.29
N ASP A 428 -2.08 -48.04 -24.30
CA ASP A 428 -2.62 -46.91 -23.56
C ASP A 428 -4.04 -46.54 -24.05
N ASP A 429 -4.23 -46.45 -25.37
CA ASP A 429 -5.52 -46.10 -25.95
C ASP A 429 -6.59 -47.20 -25.66
N SER A 430 -6.20 -48.46 -25.70
CA SER A 430 -7.06 -49.58 -25.32
C SER A 430 -7.52 -49.48 -23.84
N ILE A 431 -6.58 -49.22 -22.91
CA ILE A 431 -6.92 -49.08 -21.49
C ILE A 431 -7.77 -47.82 -21.25
N ILE A 432 -7.46 -46.69 -21.91
CA ILE A 432 -8.26 -45.46 -21.84
C ILE A 432 -9.70 -45.73 -22.26
N ALA A 433 -9.89 -46.43 -23.39
CA ALA A 433 -11.22 -46.81 -23.89
C ALA A 433 -11.96 -47.75 -22.92
N ALA A 434 -11.31 -48.81 -22.45
CA ALA A 434 -11.87 -49.74 -21.49
C ALA A 434 -12.30 -49.11 -20.17
N ARG A 435 -11.47 -48.13 -19.64
CA ARG A 435 -11.76 -47.40 -18.41
C ARG A 435 -12.61 -46.15 -18.62
N LYS A 436 -12.99 -45.83 -19.84
CA LYS A 436 -13.72 -44.61 -20.22
C LYS A 436 -13.08 -43.34 -19.62
N PHE A 437 -11.75 -43.31 -19.63
CA PHE A 437 -11.03 -42.19 -19.02
C PHE A 437 -11.20 -40.90 -19.85
N ASN A 438 -11.72 -39.87 -19.22
CA ASN A 438 -11.87 -38.56 -19.86
C ASN A 438 -10.62 -37.70 -19.63
N ARG A 439 -9.87 -37.46 -20.71
CA ARG A 439 -8.65 -36.65 -20.71
C ARG A 439 -8.89 -35.20 -20.32
N GLN A 440 -10.10 -34.65 -20.51
CA GLN A 440 -10.48 -33.29 -20.12
C GLN A 440 -10.62 -33.20 -18.60
N ILE A 441 -11.01 -34.28 -17.91
CA ILE A 441 -11.24 -34.30 -16.46
C ILE A 441 -10.01 -34.84 -15.72
N ALA A 442 -8.83 -34.86 -16.32
CA ALA A 442 -7.61 -35.31 -15.65
C ALA A 442 -7.24 -34.46 -14.39
N GLY A 443 -8.08 -33.48 -14.06
CA GLY A 443 -8.11 -32.82 -12.74
C GLY A 443 -7.18 -31.63 -12.58
N THR A 444 -6.38 -31.28 -13.58
CA THR A 444 -5.59 -30.05 -13.57
C THR A 444 -6.52 -28.87 -13.78
N LYS A 445 -6.42 -27.87 -12.90
CA LYS A 445 -7.08 -26.56 -13.09
C LYS A 445 -6.03 -25.51 -13.40
N TYR A 446 -6.07 -24.98 -14.60
CA TYR A 446 -5.15 -23.93 -15.03
C TYR A 446 -5.86 -22.59 -15.10
N GLY A 447 -5.67 -21.78 -14.08
CA GLY A 447 -6.33 -20.50 -13.93
C GLY A 447 -5.98 -19.83 -12.60
N THR A 448 -6.85 -18.99 -12.10
CA THR A 448 -6.68 -18.38 -10.78
C THR A 448 -6.95 -19.40 -9.67
N SER A 449 -6.24 -19.25 -8.57
CA SER A 449 -6.42 -20.07 -7.37
C SER A 449 -7.76 -19.76 -6.69
N LYS A 450 -8.36 -20.73 -5.99
CA LYS A 450 -9.43 -20.46 -5.04
C LYS A 450 -8.88 -19.66 -3.86
N ASN A 451 -9.55 -18.57 -3.49
CA ASN A 451 -9.10 -17.70 -2.41
C ASN A 451 -10.28 -17.32 -1.49
N THR A 452 -10.05 -17.37 -0.19
CA THR A 452 -10.97 -16.84 0.81
C THR A 452 -10.16 -16.02 1.81
N ASN A 453 -10.50 -14.76 1.97
CA ASN A 453 -9.74 -13.82 2.79
C ASN A 453 -10.67 -13.02 3.71
N GLY A 454 -10.36 -12.99 5.00
CA GLY A 454 -10.98 -12.12 5.99
C GLY A 454 -9.96 -11.12 6.50
N ILE A 455 -10.27 -9.82 6.44
CA ILE A 455 -9.37 -8.74 6.81
C ILE A 455 -10.06 -7.82 7.79
N ALA A 456 -9.36 -7.48 8.89
CA ALA A 456 -9.73 -6.42 9.82
C ALA A 456 -8.60 -5.39 9.87
N PHE A 457 -8.91 -4.12 9.65
CA PHE A 457 -7.93 -3.04 9.61
C PHE A 457 -8.43 -1.81 10.36
N TYR A 458 -7.52 -1.00 10.90
CA TYR A 458 -7.90 0.23 11.58
C TYR A 458 -6.86 1.34 11.34
N ASN A 459 -7.30 2.58 11.54
CA ASN A 459 -6.49 3.78 11.55
C ASN A 459 -7.04 4.74 12.59
N ALA A 460 -6.22 5.16 13.54
CA ALA A 460 -6.64 5.99 14.66
C ALA A 460 -5.64 7.11 14.94
N GLU A 461 -6.15 8.25 15.37
CA GLU A 461 -5.34 9.36 15.87
C GLU A 461 -6.09 10.05 17.02
N LEU A 462 -5.42 10.21 18.15
CA LEU A 462 -5.89 10.91 19.33
C LEU A 462 -5.04 12.16 19.57
N PRO A 463 -5.55 13.37 19.30
CA PRO A 463 -4.89 14.61 19.70
C PRO A 463 -4.82 14.73 21.23
N LEU A 464 -3.62 15.02 21.73
CA LEU A 464 -3.31 15.19 23.15
C LEU A 464 -3.13 16.67 23.51
N LYS A 465 -2.65 16.97 24.70
CA LYS A 465 -2.26 18.34 25.13
C LYS A 465 -0.95 18.75 24.43
N ASN A 466 -0.70 20.06 24.31
CA ASN A 466 0.54 20.65 23.76
C ASN A 466 0.94 20.16 22.37
N ASP A 467 -0.05 20.05 21.43
CA ASP A 467 0.11 19.66 20.03
C ASP A 467 0.67 18.25 19.79
N TRP A 468 0.73 17.41 20.81
CA TRP A 468 1.00 16.01 20.66
C TRP A 468 -0.22 15.26 20.12
N SER A 469 0.02 14.23 19.35
CA SER A 469 -0.99 13.24 18.95
C SER A 469 -0.41 11.85 19.10
N LEU A 470 -1.20 10.95 19.70
CA LEU A 470 -0.97 9.52 19.63
C LEU A 470 -1.67 8.99 18.36
N TYR A 471 -0.99 8.21 17.55
CA TYR A 471 -1.61 7.54 16.42
C TYR A 471 -1.28 6.05 16.40
N SER A 472 -2.19 5.28 15.83
CA SER A 472 -1.96 3.86 15.58
C SER A 472 -2.74 3.40 14.36
N PHE A 473 -2.16 2.50 13.56
CA PHE A 473 -2.84 1.87 12.44
C PHE A 473 -2.28 0.49 12.17
N GLY A 474 -3.08 -0.34 11.55
CA GLY A 474 -2.68 -1.70 11.22
C GLY A 474 -3.87 -2.64 11.07
N GLY A 475 -3.61 -3.94 11.13
CA GLY A 475 -4.65 -4.93 11.01
C GLY A 475 -4.16 -6.36 10.97
N TYR A 476 -5.12 -7.23 10.76
CA TYR A 476 -4.94 -8.67 10.64
C TYR A 476 -5.67 -9.17 9.39
N SER A 477 -5.01 -10.05 8.64
CA SER A 477 -5.61 -10.78 7.52
C SER A 477 -5.40 -12.29 7.71
N TYR A 478 -6.46 -13.05 7.49
CA TYR A 478 -6.43 -14.50 7.38
C TYR A 478 -6.91 -14.91 5.99
N LYS A 479 -5.99 -15.45 5.19
CA LYS A 479 -6.22 -15.82 3.80
C LYS A 479 -5.99 -17.32 3.62
N LYS A 480 -6.97 -18.03 3.05
CA LYS A 480 -6.87 -19.42 2.66
C LYS A 480 -6.89 -19.49 1.14
N VAL A 481 -5.81 -19.99 0.56
CA VAL A 481 -5.66 -20.15 -0.89
C VAL A 481 -5.51 -21.62 -1.24
N THR A 482 -6.11 -22.04 -2.35
CA THR A 482 -5.95 -23.39 -2.88
C THR A 482 -5.46 -23.26 -4.33
N ALA A 483 -4.21 -23.66 -4.56
CA ALA A 483 -3.63 -23.79 -5.88
C ALA A 483 -3.70 -25.24 -6.37
N TYR A 484 -3.53 -25.45 -7.66
CA TYR A 484 -3.67 -26.76 -8.30
C TYR A 484 -2.36 -27.14 -8.98
N GLY A 485 -2.10 -28.46 -9.10
CA GLY A 485 -0.92 -29.01 -9.74
C GLY A 485 -1.25 -29.72 -11.05
N PHE A 486 -0.22 -30.17 -11.73
CA PHE A 486 -0.33 -30.97 -12.95
C PHE A 486 -0.77 -32.40 -12.62
N PHE A 487 -1.46 -33.04 -13.57
CA PHE A 487 -1.88 -34.43 -13.49
C PHE A 487 -0.68 -35.41 -13.39
N ARG A 488 -0.80 -36.38 -12.53
CA ARG A 488 0.13 -37.49 -12.29
C ARG A 488 -0.44 -38.74 -12.89
N PRO A 489 -0.06 -39.13 -14.12
CA PRO A 489 -0.62 -40.29 -14.80
C PRO A 489 -0.11 -41.61 -14.18
N PRO A 490 -0.92 -42.69 -14.17
CA PRO A 490 -0.50 -44.03 -13.76
C PRO A 490 0.69 -44.59 -14.53
N ALA A 491 0.93 -44.14 -15.77
CA ALA A 491 2.08 -44.54 -16.58
C ALA A 491 3.43 -44.12 -15.96
N ASN A 492 3.45 -43.08 -15.06
CA ASN A 492 4.67 -42.69 -14.38
C ASN A 492 4.94 -43.59 -13.17
N ALA A 493 5.80 -44.60 -13.37
CA ALA A 493 6.09 -45.59 -12.36
C ALA A 493 6.72 -45.02 -11.08
N LYS A 494 7.45 -43.89 -11.17
CA LYS A 494 8.09 -43.25 -10.02
C LYS A 494 7.12 -42.56 -9.08
N ARG A 495 5.90 -42.21 -9.57
CA ARG A 495 4.94 -41.35 -8.84
C ARG A 495 3.60 -41.98 -8.59
N ARG A 496 3.37 -43.20 -9.13
CA ARG A 496 2.10 -43.89 -8.98
C ARG A 496 2.00 -44.66 -7.68
N VAL A 497 0.81 -44.71 -7.09
CA VAL A 497 0.37 -45.69 -6.10
C VAL A 497 -1.02 -46.13 -6.54
N LEU A 498 -1.09 -47.23 -7.29
CA LEU A 498 -2.29 -47.64 -8.03
C LEU A 498 -3.45 -48.05 -7.13
N ASN A 499 -3.17 -48.57 -5.95
CA ASN A 499 -4.23 -48.95 -4.98
C ASN A 499 -4.89 -47.69 -4.36
N ILE A 500 -4.20 -46.55 -4.31
CA ILE A 500 -4.77 -45.29 -3.83
C ILE A 500 -5.40 -44.51 -5.00
N TYR A 501 -4.67 -44.37 -6.12
CA TYR A 501 -5.11 -43.62 -7.28
C TYR A 501 -4.97 -44.43 -8.60
N PRO A 502 -5.92 -45.37 -8.88
CA PRO A 502 -5.80 -46.24 -10.02
C PRO A 502 -5.88 -45.52 -11.39
N ASN A 503 -6.46 -44.32 -11.43
CA ASN A 503 -6.57 -43.50 -12.62
C ASN A 503 -5.65 -42.27 -12.61
N GLY A 504 -4.68 -42.25 -11.71
CA GLY A 504 -3.83 -41.08 -11.47
C GLY A 504 -4.51 -39.99 -10.62
N TYR A 505 -3.81 -38.86 -10.40
CA TYR A 505 -4.30 -37.80 -9.52
C TYR A 505 -3.69 -36.44 -9.93
N SER A 506 -4.38 -35.38 -9.57
CA SER A 506 -3.86 -34.00 -9.66
C SER A 506 -3.70 -33.43 -8.25
N PRO A 507 -2.47 -33.16 -7.80
CA PRO A 507 -2.22 -32.60 -6.49
C PRO A 507 -2.89 -31.24 -6.31
N VAL A 508 -3.37 -30.98 -5.11
CA VAL A 508 -3.93 -29.71 -4.69
C VAL A 508 -3.04 -29.14 -3.58
N PHE A 509 -2.72 -27.85 -3.66
CA PHE A 509 -1.81 -27.17 -2.77
C PHE A 509 -2.51 -26.07 -1.95
N PRO A 510 -3.20 -26.43 -0.85
CA PRO A 510 -3.73 -25.43 0.05
C PRO A 510 -2.59 -24.70 0.78
N ALA A 511 -2.81 -23.42 1.05
CA ALA A 511 -1.98 -22.64 1.96
C ALA A 511 -2.85 -21.74 2.82
N THR A 512 -2.42 -21.51 4.06
CA THR A 512 -3.01 -20.49 4.93
C THR A 512 -1.98 -19.40 5.19
N LEU A 513 -2.37 -18.16 4.91
CA LEU A 513 -1.55 -16.99 5.11
C LEU A 513 -2.16 -16.16 6.24
N GLN A 514 -1.35 -15.85 7.24
CA GLN A 514 -1.69 -14.96 8.33
C GLN A 514 -0.77 -13.75 8.25
N ASP A 515 -1.36 -12.59 8.15
CA ASP A 515 -0.62 -11.33 8.06
C ASP A 515 -1.06 -10.38 9.16
N VAL A 516 -0.10 -9.89 9.93
CA VAL A 516 -0.32 -8.95 11.03
C VAL A 516 0.56 -7.74 10.80
N SER A 517 0.02 -6.56 10.98
CA SER A 517 0.85 -5.36 11.12
C SER A 517 0.22 -4.36 12.07
N ASN A 518 1.09 -3.65 12.78
CA ASN A 518 0.71 -2.57 13.66
C ASN A 518 1.80 -1.50 13.64
N SER A 519 1.39 -0.25 13.50
CA SER A 519 2.22 0.93 13.70
C SER A 519 1.62 1.76 14.82
N ILE A 520 2.44 2.17 15.77
CA ILE A 520 2.08 3.08 16.84
C ILE A 520 3.11 4.19 16.93
N GLY A 521 2.66 5.42 17.18
CA GLY A 521 3.59 6.53 17.29
C GLY A 521 3.00 7.76 17.97
N PHE A 522 3.91 8.58 18.45
CA PHE A 522 3.63 9.90 18.98
C PHE A 522 4.21 10.95 18.03
N LYS A 523 3.39 11.88 17.62
CA LYS A 523 3.84 13.01 16.80
C LYS A 523 3.48 14.32 17.47
N LYS A 524 4.36 15.31 17.31
CA LYS A 524 4.14 16.69 17.75
C LYS A 524 4.27 17.61 16.56
N LYS A 525 3.33 18.52 16.39
CA LYS A 525 3.36 19.53 15.33
C LYS A 525 3.72 20.88 15.94
N ASN A 526 4.63 21.60 15.26
CA ASN A 526 4.93 23.01 15.48
C ASN A 526 5.46 23.39 16.89
N SER A 527 6.17 22.50 17.58
CA SER A 527 6.85 22.83 18.84
C SER A 527 8.10 23.69 18.58
N GLY A 528 8.00 25.02 18.69
CA GLY A 528 9.10 25.92 18.33
C GLY A 528 9.50 25.83 16.85
N GLY A 529 8.54 25.49 15.97
CA GLY A 529 8.75 25.25 14.55
C GLY A 529 9.21 23.84 14.19
N TRP A 530 9.47 22.96 15.15
CA TRP A 530 9.83 21.55 14.91
C TRP A 530 8.60 20.64 14.89
N ASN A 531 8.53 19.77 13.89
CA ASN A 531 7.67 18.59 13.91
C ASN A 531 8.51 17.39 14.34
N MET A 532 7.95 16.53 15.16
CA MET A 532 8.59 15.33 15.71
C MET A 532 7.67 14.14 15.49
N ASP A 533 8.22 12.97 15.15
CA ASP A 533 7.48 11.71 15.02
C ASP A 533 8.34 10.57 15.58
N PHE A 534 7.86 9.92 16.62
CA PHE A 534 8.45 8.73 17.23
C PHE A 534 7.51 7.57 16.98
N SER A 535 7.98 6.52 16.31
CA SER A 535 7.10 5.41 15.93
C SER A 535 7.79 4.07 15.96
N ASN A 536 6.99 3.04 16.21
CA ASN A 536 7.36 1.66 16.04
C ASN A 536 6.36 0.97 15.11
N THR A 537 6.87 0.21 14.15
CA THR A 537 6.07 -0.59 13.22
C THR A 537 6.50 -2.04 13.30
N TYR A 538 5.57 -2.90 13.67
CA TYR A 538 5.73 -4.34 13.64
C TYR A 538 4.91 -4.96 12.51
N GLY A 539 5.49 -5.93 11.81
CA GLY A 539 4.80 -6.72 10.79
C GLY A 539 5.26 -8.17 10.79
N ARG A 540 4.33 -9.09 10.52
CA ARG A 540 4.61 -10.52 10.40
C ARG A 540 3.72 -11.15 9.36
N ASN A 541 4.34 -11.88 8.43
CA ASN A 541 3.65 -12.75 7.48
C ASN A 541 4.03 -14.21 7.76
N HIS A 542 3.02 -15.07 7.85
CA HIS A 542 3.16 -16.50 8.15
C HIS A 542 2.37 -17.31 7.13
N ILE A 543 3.03 -18.23 6.45
CA ILE A 543 2.44 -19.11 5.44
C ILE A 543 2.63 -20.55 5.87
N ALA A 544 1.52 -21.27 6.08
CA ALA A 544 1.52 -22.72 6.29
C ALA A 544 1.13 -23.42 4.98
N LEU A 545 1.95 -24.36 4.55
CA LEU A 545 1.84 -25.04 3.25
C LEU A 545 1.31 -26.46 3.44
N TYR A 546 0.42 -26.89 2.53
CA TYR A 546 -0.15 -28.23 2.52
C TYR A 546 -0.15 -28.80 1.11
N SER A 547 -0.02 -30.13 1.00
CA SER A 547 -0.18 -30.90 -0.23
C SER A 547 -1.26 -31.95 -0.04
N ASN A 548 -2.35 -31.87 -0.80
CA ASN A 548 -3.50 -32.78 -0.69
C ASN A 548 -3.75 -33.46 -2.03
N THR A 549 -4.57 -34.53 -2.03
CA THR A 549 -4.87 -35.33 -3.23
C THR A 549 -3.55 -35.77 -3.91
N THR A 550 -2.63 -36.27 -3.12
CA THR A 550 -1.30 -36.67 -3.56
C THR A 550 -0.81 -37.82 -2.70
N VAL A 551 0.36 -38.37 -2.99
CA VAL A 551 1.00 -39.45 -2.25
C VAL A 551 2.50 -39.18 -2.07
N ASN A 552 3.12 -39.79 -1.09
CA ASN A 552 4.55 -40.05 -1.09
C ASN A 552 4.79 -41.44 -1.71
N PRO A 553 5.26 -41.51 -2.94
CA PRO A 553 5.35 -42.83 -3.65
C PRO A 553 6.26 -43.81 -2.95
N SER A 554 7.25 -43.36 -2.20
CA SER A 554 8.18 -44.24 -1.48
C SER A 554 7.55 -44.98 -0.30
N TYR A 555 6.37 -44.56 0.17
CA TYR A 555 5.58 -45.25 1.18
C TYR A 555 4.63 -46.32 0.59
N GLY A 556 4.49 -46.35 -0.76
CA GLY A 556 3.53 -47.25 -1.41
C GLY A 556 2.10 -47.07 -0.89
N ASP A 557 1.41 -48.15 -0.64
CA ASP A 557 0.02 -48.15 -0.17
C ASP A 557 -0.17 -47.59 1.24
N ALA A 558 0.88 -47.49 2.02
CA ALA A 558 0.87 -46.85 3.34
C ALA A 558 0.95 -45.33 3.27
N SER A 559 1.01 -44.74 2.07
CA SER A 559 1.15 -43.31 1.90
C SER A 559 -0.08 -42.56 2.39
N PRO A 560 0.06 -41.48 3.21
CA PRO A 560 -1.02 -40.52 3.37
C PRO A 560 -1.37 -39.83 2.04
N THR A 561 -2.56 -39.24 1.96
CA THR A 561 -3.02 -38.47 0.80
C THR A 561 -3.09 -36.95 1.07
N SER A 562 -2.73 -36.55 2.28
CA SER A 562 -2.68 -35.17 2.74
C SER A 562 -1.46 -34.97 3.65
N PHE A 563 -0.69 -33.93 3.40
CA PHE A 563 0.58 -33.64 4.05
C PHE A 563 0.64 -32.20 4.50
N PHE A 564 1.28 -31.98 5.65
CA PHE A 564 1.72 -30.66 6.07
C PHE A 564 3.13 -30.40 5.56
N GLY A 565 3.29 -29.44 4.64
CA GLY A 565 4.58 -29.16 3.98
C GLY A 565 5.50 -28.20 4.76
N GLY A 566 5.06 -27.69 5.91
CA GLY A 566 5.86 -26.79 6.74
C GLY A 566 5.39 -25.34 6.71
N ASN A 567 6.19 -24.44 7.34
CA ASN A 567 5.89 -23.03 7.46
C ASN A 567 6.99 -22.14 6.93
N LEU A 568 6.61 -21.03 6.29
CA LEU A 568 7.44 -19.89 5.99
C LEU A 568 6.99 -18.71 6.86
N ILE A 569 7.93 -18.04 7.52
CA ILE A 569 7.61 -16.94 8.44
C ILE A 569 8.62 -15.81 8.21
N PHE A 570 8.12 -14.61 7.99
CA PHE A 570 8.91 -13.38 7.99
C PHE A 570 8.31 -12.38 8.97
N SER A 571 9.16 -11.73 9.76
CA SER A 571 8.74 -10.64 10.64
C SER A 571 9.74 -9.50 10.60
N GLN A 572 9.22 -8.29 10.78
CA GLN A 572 9.98 -7.04 10.77
C GLN A 572 9.48 -6.15 11.90
N ASN A 573 10.43 -5.50 12.60
CA ASN A 573 10.16 -4.44 13.55
C ASN A 573 11.04 -3.25 13.21
N SER A 574 10.44 -2.06 13.00
CA SER A 574 11.15 -0.81 12.69
C SER A 574 10.76 0.26 13.70
N THR A 575 11.75 0.82 14.37
CA THR A 575 11.60 2.01 15.23
C THR A 575 12.18 3.20 14.48
N ASN A 576 11.39 4.27 14.36
CA ASN A 576 11.77 5.50 13.67
C ASN A 576 11.68 6.70 14.60
N ILE A 577 12.64 7.60 14.45
CA ILE A 577 12.67 8.91 15.08
C ILE A 577 12.88 9.94 13.96
N ASP A 578 11.91 10.81 13.74
CA ASP A 578 11.92 11.76 12.65
C ASP A 578 11.71 13.18 13.20
N PHE A 579 12.53 14.13 12.75
CA PHE A 579 12.42 15.55 13.04
C PHE A 579 12.33 16.33 11.74
N SER A 580 11.50 17.36 11.69
CA SER A 580 11.50 18.30 10.57
C SER A 580 11.20 19.72 11.04
N LYS A 581 11.86 20.70 10.43
CA LYS A 581 11.61 22.12 10.67
C LYS A 581 11.55 22.88 9.36
N SER A 582 10.49 23.64 9.18
CA SER A 582 10.36 24.58 8.08
C SER A 582 10.69 25.98 8.58
N PHE A 583 11.73 26.54 8.00
CA PHE A 583 12.12 27.94 8.19
C PHE A 583 11.36 28.76 7.13
N GLY A 584 10.74 29.83 7.54
CA GLY A 584 10.03 30.74 6.63
C GLY A 584 10.97 31.44 5.65
N LYS A 585 10.49 32.48 5.01
CA LYS A 585 11.27 33.34 4.13
C LYS A 585 12.47 33.94 4.88
N THR A 586 13.65 33.75 4.34
CA THR A 586 14.90 34.37 4.81
C THR A 586 15.35 35.42 3.80
N ARG A 587 16.46 36.13 4.08
CA ARG A 587 17.03 37.14 3.16
C ARG A 587 17.36 36.55 1.79
N SER A 588 17.74 35.25 1.71
CA SER A 588 18.26 34.62 0.49
C SER A 588 17.34 33.51 -0.05
N LEU A 589 16.38 32.98 0.74
CA LEU A 589 15.55 31.83 0.39
C LEU A 589 14.08 32.16 0.65
N GLN A 590 13.18 31.70 -0.23
CA GLN A 590 11.73 31.83 -0.04
C GLN A 590 11.20 30.84 1.01
N SER A 591 11.80 29.66 1.12
CA SER A 591 11.55 28.71 2.19
C SER A 591 12.73 27.75 2.32
N PHE A 592 12.92 27.21 3.51
CA PHE A 592 13.89 26.14 3.74
C PHE A 592 13.28 25.15 4.73
N THR A 593 13.32 23.85 4.40
CA THR A 593 12.90 22.78 5.29
C THR A 593 14.06 21.83 5.50
N LEU A 594 14.40 21.57 6.76
CA LEU A 594 15.38 20.57 7.16
C LEU A 594 14.64 19.42 7.84
N SER A 595 14.94 18.20 7.42
CA SER A 595 14.43 16.98 8.04
C SER A 595 15.60 16.05 8.34
N MET A 596 15.53 15.36 9.47
CA MET A 596 16.55 14.40 9.89
C MET A 596 15.90 13.29 10.70
N GLY A 597 16.51 12.14 10.73
CA GLY A 597 15.99 11.05 11.54
C GLY A 597 16.88 9.84 11.60
N ALA A 598 16.43 8.88 12.42
CA ALA A 598 17.09 7.60 12.60
C ALA A 598 16.07 6.47 12.52
N GLU A 599 16.50 5.33 12.03
CA GLU A 599 15.74 4.08 11.95
C GLU A 599 16.56 2.95 12.55
N PHE A 600 15.94 2.17 13.41
CA PHE A 600 16.46 0.87 13.84
C PHE A 600 15.47 -0.21 13.41
N ARG A 601 15.93 -1.18 12.61
CA ARG A 601 15.10 -2.25 12.07
C ARG A 601 15.66 -3.62 12.39
N MET A 602 14.79 -4.51 12.83
CA MET A 602 15.07 -5.93 13.05
C MET A 602 14.21 -6.76 12.11
N GLU A 603 14.81 -7.75 11.48
CA GLU A 603 14.15 -8.69 10.58
C GLU A 603 14.45 -10.11 11.01
N GLN A 604 13.47 -10.99 10.88
CA GLN A 604 13.63 -12.43 11.17
C GLN A 604 12.98 -13.23 10.04
N TYR A 605 13.72 -14.21 9.53
CA TYR A 605 13.22 -15.21 8.60
C TYR A 605 13.31 -16.60 9.21
N GLN A 606 12.25 -17.41 9.02
CA GLN A 606 12.17 -18.75 9.55
C GLN A 606 11.48 -19.69 8.58
N ILE A 607 12.09 -20.86 8.36
CA ILE A 607 11.47 -22.05 7.76
C ILE A 607 11.31 -23.08 8.87
N LYS A 608 10.11 -23.67 8.97
CA LYS A 608 9.85 -24.82 9.82
C LYS A 608 9.52 -26.03 8.97
N GLN A 609 10.04 -27.18 9.35
CA GLN A 609 9.83 -28.45 8.66
C GLN A 609 8.35 -28.84 8.59
N GLY A 610 8.02 -29.65 7.58
CA GLY A 610 6.75 -30.35 7.44
C GLY A 610 6.65 -31.59 8.31
N ASP A 611 5.53 -32.33 8.15
CA ASP A 611 5.41 -33.66 8.74
C ASP A 611 6.36 -34.67 8.03
N ASP A 612 6.79 -35.69 8.75
CA ASP A 612 7.76 -36.66 8.24
C ASP A 612 7.37 -37.29 6.91
N PRO A 613 6.12 -37.74 6.68
CA PRO A 613 5.73 -38.30 5.40
C PRO A 613 5.78 -37.32 4.23
N SER A 614 5.78 -36.00 4.51
CA SER A 614 5.82 -35.00 3.43
C SER A 614 7.18 -34.91 2.74
N TRP A 615 8.27 -35.36 3.38
CA TRP A 615 9.64 -35.22 2.87
C TRP A 615 10.54 -36.46 3.10
N LYS A 616 10.25 -37.34 4.07
CA LYS A 616 11.04 -38.53 4.33
C LYS A 616 10.85 -39.61 3.29
N LYS A 617 11.91 -40.35 3.00
CA LYS A 617 11.91 -41.58 2.20
C LYS A 617 11.20 -42.70 2.96
N GLY A 618 10.32 -43.41 2.29
CA GLY A 618 9.71 -44.66 2.78
C GLY A 618 10.55 -45.88 2.44
N THR A 619 9.88 -47.04 2.39
CA THR A 619 10.50 -48.35 2.20
C THR A 619 10.79 -48.68 0.73
N LEU A 620 10.03 -48.11 -0.22
CA LEU A 620 10.19 -48.43 -1.63
C LEU A 620 11.38 -47.72 -2.26
N GLN A 621 12.13 -48.51 -3.06
CA GLN A 621 13.24 -47.96 -3.87
C GLN A 621 12.75 -47.53 -5.26
N ASN A 622 13.52 -46.75 -5.98
CA ASN A 622 13.24 -46.33 -7.36
C ASN A 622 11.95 -45.52 -7.56
N THR A 623 11.41 -44.94 -6.49
CA THR A 623 10.27 -44.04 -6.49
C THR A 623 10.71 -42.63 -6.04
N ASP A 624 9.93 -41.61 -6.44
CA ASP A 624 10.13 -40.27 -5.92
C ASP A 624 9.87 -40.24 -4.40
N VAL A 625 10.55 -39.34 -3.70
CA VAL A 625 10.47 -39.17 -2.24
C VAL A 625 9.63 -37.95 -1.92
N GLY A 626 8.91 -37.98 -0.79
CA GLY A 626 8.11 -36.87 -0.33
C GLY A 626 6.76 -36.71 -1.04
N ALA A 627 5.96 -35.75 -0.64
CA ALA A 627 4.66 -35.48 -1.22
C ALA A 627 4.78 -35.08 -2.69
N SER A 628 4.24 -35.90 -3.60
CA SER A 628 4.41 -35.71 -5.04
C SER A 628 3.82 -34.38 -5.50
N GLY A 629 4.66 -33.57 -6.13
CA GLY A 629 4.29 -32.25 -6.70
C GLY A 629 4.71 -31.06 -5.85
N ARG A 630 4.73 -31.16 -4.54
CA ARG A 630 5.40 -30.24 -3.61
C ARG A 630 5.77 -30.97 -2.35
N GLU A 631 7.02 -31.31 -2.26
CA GLU A 631 7.63 -31.91 -1.08
C GLU A 631 7.63 -30.93 0.10
N GLY A 632 7.51 -31.44 1.31
CA GLY A 632 7.62 -30.65 2.53
C GLY A 632 9.05 -30.25 2.82
N PHE A 633 9.23 -29.19 3.58
CA PHE A 633 10.54 -28.82 4.10
C PHE A 633 11.04 -29.88 5.09
N SER A 634 12.26 -30.32 4.87
CA SER A 634 12.94 -31.23 5.78
C SER A 634 13.53 -30.49 6.99
N ASP A 635 14.09 -31.24 7.93
CA ASP A 635 14.89 -30.71 9.05
C ASP A 635 16.13 -29.92 8.58
N MET A 636 16.79 -30.37 7.49
CA MET A 636 17.90 -29.65 6.86
C MET A 636 17.52 -28.29 6.26
N ASN A 637 16.27 -28.10 5.88
CA ASN A 637 15.74 -26.82 5.38
C ASN A 637 15.36 -25.88 6.53
N ALA A 638 15.15 -26.42 7.74
CA ALA A 638 14.73 -25.63 8.88
C ALA A 638 15.79 -24.58 9.23
N VAL A 639 15.34 -23.33 9.36
CA VAL A 639 16.23 -22.21 9.65
C VAL A 639 15.49 -21.13 10.42
N LYS A 640 16.20 -20.45 11.32
CA LYS A 640 15.75 -19.22 11.97
C LYS A 640 16.93 -18.27 12.05
N ARG A 641 16.82 -17.12 11.39
CA ARG A 641 17.89 -16.10 11.31
C ARG A 641 17.32 -14.72 11.55
N ASN A 642 18.13 -13.88 12.18
CA ASN A 642 17.82 -12.49 12.47
C ASN A 642 18.83 -11.58 11.76
N ARG A 643 18.41 -10.37 11.45
CA ARG A 643 19.25 -9.29 10.96
C ARG A 643 18.82 -7.98 11.62
N SER A 644 19.77 -7.11 11.93
CA SER A 644 19.49 -5.74 12.36
C SER A 644 20.08 -4.73 11.36
N ASN A 645 19.45 -3.56 11.32
CA ASN A 645 19.90 -2.42 10.54
C ASN A 645 19.75 -1.16 11.39
N PHE A 646 20.74 -0.30 11.29
CA PHE A 646 20.69 1.06 11.83
C PHE A 646 20.90 2.05 10.69
N GLY A 647 20.03 3.04 10.57
CA GLY A 647 20.10 4.07 9.54
C GLY A 647 19.92 5.47 10.10
N VAL A 648 20.66 6.44 9.55
CA VAL A 648 20.46 7.88 9.81
C VAL A 648 20.34 8.63 8.49
N TYR A 649 19.52 9.68 8.47
CA TYR A 649 19.35 10.48 7.27
C TYR A 649 19.24 11.97 7.58
N VAL A 650 19.57 12.77 6.57
CA VAL A 650 19.31 14.21 6.51
C VAL A 650 18.72 14.54 5.14
N ASP A 651 17.71 15.39 5.12
CA ASP A 651 17.01 15.87 3.91
C ASP A 651 16.80 17.37 4.03
N ALA A 652 17.17 18.11 3.02
CA ALA A 652 17.02 19.56 2.94
C ALA A 652 16.27 19.92 1.65
N GLU A 653 15.18 20.67 1.78
CA GLU A 653 14.38 21.18 0.66
C GLU A 653 14.24 22.70 0.77
N SER A 654 14.45 23.42 -0.33
CA SER A 654 14.37 24.87 -0.37
C SER A 654 13.71 25.38 -1.64
N ASP A 655 12.74 26.25 -1.50
CA ASP A 655 12.38 27.19 -2.57
C ASP A 655 13.43 28.31 -2.58
N ILE A 656 14.42 28.19 -3.47
CA ILE A 656 15.51 29.18 -3.62
C ILE A 656 14.91 30.50 -4.10
N THR A 657 14.03 30.40 -5.10
CA THR A 657 13.24 31.53 -5.63
C THR A 657 11.79 31.07 -5.78
N ASP A 658 10.88 31.97 -6.17
CA ASP A 658 9.49 31.58 -6.50
C ASP A 658 9.41 30.57 -7.68
N LYS A 659 10.45 30.50 -8.50
CA LYS A 659 10.55 29.61 -9.67
C LYS A 659 11.38 28.37 -9.43
N LEU A 660 12.44 28.44 -8.64
CA LEU A 660 13.41 27.37 -8.44
C LEU A 660 13.27 26.73 -7.07
N LEU A 661 12.98 25.42 -7.07
CA LEU A 661 13.07 24.55 -5.91
C LEU A 661 14.24 23.59 -6.09
N MET A 662 14.98 23.34 -5.04
CA MET A 662 16.03 22.32 -4.96
C MET A 662 15.86 21.50 -3.69
N SER A 663 16.18 20.20 -3.76
CA SER A 663 16.24 19.34 -2.59
C SER A 663 17.41 18.38 -2.66
N GLY A 664 17.96 18.03 -1.49
CA GLY A 664 19.05 17.09 -1.35
C GLY A 664 18.84 16.22 -0.12
N ALA A 665 19.09 14.91 -0.25
CA ALA A 665 19.00 13.95 0.85
C ALA A 665 20.21 13.04 0.87
N LEU A 666 20.67 12.71 2.07
CA LEU A 666 21.72 11.70 2.33
C LEU A 666 21.23 10.75 3.41
N ARG A 667 21.52 9.45 3.23
CA ARG A 667 21.20 8.41 4.19
C ARG A 667 22.33 7.40 4.28
N PHE A 668 22.79 7.15 5.48
CA PHE A 668 23.71 6.08 5.83
C PHE A 668 22.95 4.95 6.50
N GLU A 669 23.22 3.72 6.11
CA GLU A 669 22.65 2.52 6.73
C GLU A 669 23.75 1.48 6.95
N ASN A 670 23.69 0.78 8.11
CA ASN A 670 24.60 -0.31 8.45
C ASN A 670 23.81 -1.56 8.86
N TYR A 671 24.05 -2.64 8.14
CA TYR A 671 23.43 -3.95 8.34
C TYR A 671 24.39 -4.91 9.01
N SER A 672 23.87 -5.76 9.91
CA SER A 672 24.65 -6.71 10.68
C SER A 672 25.27 -7.85 9.86
N ASP A 673 24.85 -8.07 8.61
CA ASP A 673 25.24 -9.21 7.78
C ASP A 673 26.10 -8.85 6.55
N PHE A 674 25.89 -7.69 5.91
CA PHE A 674 26.63 -7.30 4.70
C PHE A 674 27.28 -5.90 4.76
N GLY A 675 27.16 -5.19 5.88
CA GLY A 675 27.90 -3.94 6.13
C GLY A 675 27.11 -2.67 5.74
N SER A 676 27.85 -1.61 5.39
CA SER A 676 27.32 -0.25 5.28
C SER A 676 27.04 0.16 3.84
N ASN A 677 26.06 1.04 3.66
CA ASN A 677 25.71 1.68 2.40
C ASN A 677 25.36 3.16 2.60
N LEU A 678 25.71 3.97 1.61
CA LEU A 678 25.37 5.38 1.53
C LEU A 678 24.46 5.63 0.33
N SER A 679 23.28 6.19 0.59
CA SER A 679 22.33 6.65 -0.43
C SER A 679 22.34 8.17 -0.51
N GLY A 680 22.14 8.72 -1.70
CA GLY A 680 22.06 10.16 -1.91
C GLY A 680 21.03 10.49 -2.99
N LYS A 681 20.35 11.62 -2.85
CA LYS A 681 19.41 12.14 -3.84
C LYS A 681 19.59 13.64 -3.97
N PHE A 682 19.51 14.12 -5.20
CA PHE A 682 19.38 15.53 -5.51
C PHE A 682 18.24 15.69 -6.51
N SER A 683 17.37 16.69 -6.30
CA SER A 683 16.33 17.03 -7.25
C SER A 683 16.11 18.53 -7.36
N ALA A 684 15.70 18.97 -8.53
CA ALA A 684 15.39 20.36 -8.83
C ALA A 684 14.09 20.45 -9.64
N ARG A 685 13.33 21.52 -9.37
CA ARG A 685 12.16 21.91 -10.16
C ARG A 685 12.27 23.38 -10.53
N TYR A 686 12.06 23.70 -11.81
CA TYR A 686 12.04 25.05 -12.31
C TYR A 686 10.69 25.38 -12.94
N LYS A 687 9.98 26.37 -12.41
CA LYS A 687 8.74 26.90 -12.97
C LYS A 687 9.06 27.88 -14.09
N LEU A 688 8.80 27.50 -15.34
CA LEU A 688 8.86 28.42 -16.47
C LEU A 688 7.67 29.39 -16.44
N SER A 689 6.51 28.89 -16.02
CA SER A 689 5.29 29.67 -15.77
C SER A 689 4.49 29.03 -14.62
N ASN A 690 3.39 29.66 -14.21
CA ASN A 690 2.49 29.08 -13.21
C ASN A 690 1.86 27.75 -13.64
N ASN A 691 1.85 27.48 -14.95
CA ASN A 691 1.22 26.32 -15.53
C ASN A 691 2.21 25.29 -16.08
N PHE A 692 3.51 25.62 -16.16
CA PHE A 692 4.52 24.75 -16.74
C PHE A 692 5.77 24.71 -15.88
N SER A 693 6.17 23.50 -15.51
CA SER A 693 7.39 23.27 -14.72
C SER A 693 8.23 22.14 -15.31
N LEU A 694 9.53 22.30 -15.26
CA LEU A 694 10.55 21.28 -15.52
C LEU A 694 11.02 20.69 -14.21
N ARG A 695 11.36 19.42 -14.20
CA ARG A 695 11.95 18.75 -13.04
C ARG A 695 13.03 17.78 -13.46
N SER A 696 14.01 17.59 -12.58
CA SER A 696 15.06 16.60 -12.78
C SER A 696 15.54 16.07 -11.43
N SER A 697 15.93 14.81 -11.40
CA SER A 697 16.51 14.19 -10.21
C SER A 697 17.63 13.22 -10.58
N VAL A 698 18.58 13.08 -9.66
CA VAL A 698 19.58 12.02 -9.64
C VAL A 698 19.54 11.36 -8.28
N ASN A 699 19.53 10.04 -8.26
CA ASN A 699 19.48 9.26 -7.03
C ASN A 699 20.49 8.13 -7.08
N ARG A 700 21.24 7.95 -5.99
CA ARG A 700 22.02 6.75 -5.71
C ARG A 700 21.30 5.98 -4.63
N GLY A 701 20.76 4.81 -5.00
CA GLY A 701 20.03 3.93 -4.12
C GLY A 701 20.72 2.59 -3.92
N PHE A 702 20.18 1.77 -3.05
CA PHE A 702 20.58 0.39 -2.88
C PHE A 702 19.41 -0.48 -2.40
N ARG A 703 19.58 -1.80 -2.56
CA ARG A 703 18.71 -2.82 -1.98
C ARG A 703 19.56 -3.85 -1.22
N ALA A 704 19.19 -4.10 0.02
CA ALA A 704 19.77 -5.19 0.79
C ALA A 704 19.41 -6.54 0.18
N PRO A 705 20.28 -7.56 0.21
CA PRO A 705 19.86 -8.94 -0.03
C PRO A 705 18.71 -9.26 0.92
N SER A 706 17.59 -9.80 0.42
CA SER A 706 16.49 -10.16 1.33
C SER A 706 16.90 -11.34 2.21
N MET A 707 16.32 -11.42 3.42
CA MET A 707 16.51 -12.57 4.31
C MET A 707 16.14 -13.90 3.63
N HIS A 708 15.18 -13.83 2.69
CA HIS A 708 14.76 -14.96 1.87
C HIS A 708 15.85 -15.40 0.90
N GLN A 709 16.50 -14.47 0.18
CA GLN A 709 17.60 -14.79 -0.74
C GLN A 709 18.82 -15.36 -0.03
N LEU A 710 19.07 -14.93 1.23
CA LEU A 710 20.17 -15.43 2.04
C LEU A 710 19.91 -16.82 2.61
N TYR A 711 18.67 -17.12 3.05
CA TYR A 711 18.38 -18.24 3.93
C TYR A 711 17.31 -19.21 3.45
N TYR A 712 16.67 -18.96 2.29
CA TYR A 712 15.75 -19.94 1.71
C TYR A 712 16.54 -21.18 1.26
N SER A 713 16.03 -22.36 1.65
CA SER A 713 16.54 -23.64 1.26
C SER A 713 15.39 -24.61 1.04
N ASN A 714 15.46 -25.37 -0.03
CA ASN A 714 14.58 -26.49 -0.29
C ASN A 714 15.35 -27.55 -1.07
N ASN A 715 15.56 -28.73 -0.51
CA ASN A 715 16.46 -29.72 -1.06
C ASN A 715 15.82 -30.55 -2.18
N ALA A 716 14.52 -30.46 -2.36
CA ALA A 716 13.79 -31.26 -3.35
C ALA A 716 12.60 -30.55 -3.95
N ASP A 717 12.72 -29.22 -4.19
CA ASP A 717 11.69 -28.47 -4.91
C ASP A 717 11.50 -29.03 -6.32
N ALA A 718 10.32 -29.56 -6.61
CA ALA A 718 10.05 -30.15 -7.91
C ALA A 718 9.67 -29.08 -8.92
N GLN A 719 10.54 -28.84 -9.92
CA GLN A 719 10.25 -27.95 -11.03
C GLN A 719 9.87 -28.73 -12.29
N TRP A 720 8.77 -28.31 -12.93
CA TRP A 720 8.33 -28.89 -14.18
C TRP A 720 9.13 -28.37 -15.35
N LEU A 721 9.89 -29.26 -15.96
CA LEU A 721 10.80 -28.99 -17.03
C LEU A 721 10.58 -29.96 -18.19
N THR A 722 10.87 -29.51 -19.39
CA THR A 722 10.96 -30.39 -20.56
C THR A 722 12.45 -30.70 -20.80
N ILE A 723 12.89 -31.89 -20.43
CA ILE A 723 14.26 -32.38 -20.67
C ILE A 723 14.18 -33.53 -21.68
N ASN A 724 14.94 -33.44 -22.78
CA ASN A 724 14.93 -34.44 -23.86
C ASN A 724 13.53 -34.77 -24.40
N GLY A 725 12.65 -33.77 -24.51
CA GLY A 725 11.28 -33.94 -24.99
C GLY A 725 10.30 -34.51 -23.96
N VAL A 726 10.73 -34.83 -22.76
CA VAL A 726 9.88 -35.33 -21.66
C VAL A 726 9.56 -34.20 -20.70
N PHE A 727 8.26 -33.88 -20.58
CA PHE A 727 7.80 -32.92 -19.58
C PHE A 727 7.54 -33.63 -18.25
N ASP A 728 8.40 -33.38 -17.27
CA ASP A 728 8.30 -34.00 -15.94
C ASP A 728 8.78 -33.03 -14.84
N ALA A 729 8.52 -33.39 -13.58
CA ALA A 729 9.04 -32.67 -12.44
C ALA A 729 10.39 -33.25 -12.01
N TYR A 730 11.39 -32.40 -11.96
CA TYR A 730 12.75 -32.76 -11.56
C TYR A 730 13.06 -32.13 -10.19
N PRO A 731 13.61 -32.90 -9.22
CA PRO A 731 13.99 -32.35 -7.93
C PRO A 731 15.23 -31.44 -8.05
N ILE A 732 15.11 -30.25 -7.49
CA ILE A 732 16.15 -29.23 -7.53
C ILE A 732 16.48 -28.78 -6.10
N GLY A 733 17.75 -28.87 -5.72
CA GLY A 733 18.25 -28.30 -4.49
C GLY A 733 18.40 -26.78 -4.59
N HIS A 734 17.58 -26.04 -3.88
CA HIS A 734 17.81 -24.62 -3.64
C HIS A 734 18.74 -24.47 -2.43
N LEU A 735 19.99 -24.09 -2.68
CA LEU A 735 21.02 -24.04 -1.67
C LEU A 735 21.24 -22.61 -1.19
N ARG A 736 21.39 -22.46 0.13
CA ARG A 736 21.74 -21.17 0.75
C ARG A 736 23.16 -20.77 0.40
N ASN A 737 23.45 -19.46 0.42
CA ASN A 737 24.79 -18.95 0.19
C ASN A 737 25.81 -19.34 1.28
N ASP A 738 25.37 -19.69 2.50
CA ASP A 738 26.22 -20.21 3.56
C ASP A 738 26.40 -21.73 3.51
N ASN A 739 25.86 -22.42 2.49
CA ASN A 739 26.04 -23.84 2.27
C ASN A 739 27.48 -24.13 1.83
N THR A 740 28.10 -25.18 2.39
CA THR A 740 29.49 -25.53 2.14
C THR A 740 29.79 -25.83 0.66
N TYR A 741 28.88 -26.49 -0.05
CA TYR A 741 29.01 -26.77 -1.48
C TYR A 741 29.02 -25.47 -2.30
N VAL A 742 28.12 -24.53 -1.99
CA VAL A 742 28.05 -23.24 -2.69
C VAL A 742 29.32 -22.42 -2.45
N GLN A 743 29.83 -22.41 -1.23
CA GLN A 743 31.10 -21.73 -0.90
C GLN A 743 32.29 -22.39 -1.59
N ALA A 744 32.30 -23.73 -1.68
CA ALA A 744 33.36 -24.49 -2.37
C ALA A 744 33.41 -24.13 -3.87
N LEU A 745 32.29 -23.73 -4.49
CA LEU A 745 32.24 -23.23 -5.86
C LEU A 745 32.78 -21.78 -6.02
N GLY A 746 33.20 -21.14 -4.94
CA GLY A 746 33.70 -19.76 -4.96
C GLY A 746 32.60 -18.70 -5.03
N VAL A 747 31.33 -19.08 -4.80
CA VAL A 747 30.25 -18.13 -4.70
C VAL A 747 30.35 -17.34 -3.40
N GLY A 748 30.63 -16.06 -3.49
CA GLY A 748 30.78 -15.17 -2.33
C GLY A 748 29.50 -14.89 -1.58
N LYS A 749 29.63 -14.24 -0.41
CA LYS A 749 28.47 -13.70 0.32
C LYS A 749 27.73 -12.70 -0.57
N LEU A 750 26.40 -12.70 -0.50
CA LEU A 750 25.60 -11.72 -1.22
C LEU A 750 25.90 -10.29 -0.73
N LYS A 751 26.08 -9.40 -1.70
CA LYS A 751 26.28 -7.95 -1.50
C LYS A 751 24.98 -7.20 -1.80
N ALA A 752 24.89 -5.97 -1.32
CA ALA A 752 23.80 -5.10 -1.72
C ALA A 752 23.81 -4.83 -3.23
N GLU A 753 22.64 -4.81 -3.85
CA GLU A 753 22.47 -4.19 -5.16
C GLU A 753 22.59 -2.69 -5.00
N THR A 754 23.26 -2.01 -5.93
CA THR A 754 23.34 -0.54 -5.93
C THR A 754 22.76 0.03 -7.23
N SER A 755 22.06 1.14 -7.14
CA SER A 755 21.50 1.82 -8.33
C SER A 755 22.01 3.24 -8.47
N ILE A 756 22.01 3.71 -9.72
CA ILE A 756 22.10 5.11 -10.09
C ILE A 756 20.94 5.39 -11.04
N ASP A 757 20.08 6.34 -10.63
CA ASP A 757 18.85 6.66 -11.31
C ASP A 757 18.88 8.11 -11.76
N PHE A 758 18.57 8.38 -13.03
CA PHE A 758 18.34 9.71 -13.59
C PHE A 758 16.89 9.81 -14.02
N ASN A 759 16.23 10.88 -13.64
CA ASN A 759 14.86 11.17 -14.02
C ASN A 759 14.76 12.65 -14.44
N THR A 760 14.11 12.91 -15.57
CA THR A 760 13.82 14.27 -16.04
C THR A 760 12.45 14.31 -16.68
N GLY A 761 11.74 15.41 -16.48
CA GLY A 761 10.38 15.51 -16.99
C GLY A 761 9.80 16.91 -16.86
N PHE A 762 8.55 17.03 -17.27
CA PHE A 762 7.80 18.27 -17.15
C PHE A 762 6.35 18.01 -16.73
N THR A 763 5.73 19.05 -16.17
CA THR A 763 4.30 19.11 -15.89
C THR A 763 3.71 20.34 -16.55
N LEU A 764 2.64 20.15 -17.30
CA LEU A 764 1.83 21.20 -17.93
C LEU A 764 0.41 21.11 -17.40
N GLN A 765 -0.11 22.22 -16.86
CA GLN A 765 -1.49 22.35 -16.40
C GLN A 765 -2.16 23.55 -17.10
N LEU A 766 -3.19 23.30 -17.90
CA LEU A 766 -3.92 24.35 -18.61
C LEU A 766 -5.31 24.52 -18.02
N ALA A 767 -5.66 25.75 -17.66
CA ALA A 767 -6.98 26.19 -17.20
C ALA A 767 -7.59 25.31 -16.08
N ARG A 768 -6.75 24.61 -15.28
CA ARG A 768 -7.13 23.62 -14.26
C ARG A 768 -7.95 22.43 -14.80
N LYS A 769 -8.16 22.36 -16.11
CA LYS A 769 -8.95 21.32 -16.79
C LYS A 769 -8.07 20.23 -17.38
N PHE A 770 -6.88 20.59 -17.82
CA PHE A 770 -5.94 19.69 -18.49
C PHE A 770 -4.65 19.61 -17.70
N LEU A 771 -4.23 18.41 -17.37
CA LEU A 771 -2.95 18.08 -16.74
C LEU A 771 -2.19 17.10 -17.64
N LEU A 772 -0.93 17.40 -17.92
CA LEU A 772 -0.02 16.51 -18.62
C LEU A 772 1.28 16.42 -17.84
N THR A 773 1.74 15.20 -17.55
CA THR A 773 3.07 14.91 -17.03
C THR A 773 3.81 13.98 -17.95
N VAL A 774 5.08 14.27 -18.19
CA VAL A 774 5.98 13.45 -19.01
C VAL A 774 7.28 13.29 -18.26
N ASP A 775 7.72 12.04 -18.05
CA ASP A 775 8.93 11.72 -17.30
C ASP A 775 9.75 10.66 -18.04
N ALA A 776 10.98 11.01 -18.44
CA ALA A 776 11.97 10.09 -18.96
C ALA A 776 12.93 9.67 -17.85
N TYR A 777 13.32 8.40 -17.83
CA TYR A 777 14.18 7.87 -16.80
C TYR A 777 15.20 6.85 -17.31
N GLN A 778 16.31 6.73 -16.59
CA GLN A 778 17.29 5.66 -16.72
C GLN A 778 17.70 5.18 -15.33
N ILE A 779 17.66 3.85 -15.12
CA ILE A 779 18.03 3.18 -13.88
C ILE A 779 19.11 2.16 -14.20
N ASP A 780 20.32 2.36 -13.69
CA ASP A 780 21.42 1.42 -13.77
C ASP A 780 21.54 0.68 -12.44
N ILE A 781 21.40 -0.64 -12.45
CA ILE A 781 21.58 -1.49 -11.25
C ILE A 781 22.86 -2.31 -11.42
N LYS A 782 23.75 -2.21 -10.44
CA LYS A 782 24.95 -3.03 -10.30
C LYS A 782 24.75 -4.11 -9.25
N ASP A 783 25.44 -5.24 -9.44
CA ASP A 783 25.44 -6.37 -8.51
C ASP A 783 24.03 -6.93 -8.26
N ARG A 784 23.18 -6.98 -9.32
CA ARG A 784 21.82 -7.51 -9.21
C ARG A 784 21.84 -8.95 -8.74
N ILE A 785 21.06 -9.25 -7.71
CA ILE A 785 20.94 -10.57 -7.12
C ILE A 785 19.93 -11.37 -7.93
N VAL A 786 20.39 -12.50 -8.44
CA VAL A 786 19.58 -13.43 -9.22
C VAL A 786 19.80 -14.86 -8.77
N ILE A 787 18.81 -15.71 -8.97
CA ILE A 787 18.96 -17.14 -8.76
C ILE A 787 19.64 -17.75 -9.99
N SER A 788 20.60 -18.66 -9.78
CA SER A 788 21.30 -19.33 -10.87
C SER A 788 20.36 -20.17 -11.74
N SER A 789 20.86 -20.60 -12.87
CA SER A 789 20.30 -21.71 -13.63
C SER A 789 20.21 -22.97 -12.79
N GLN A 790 19.48 -23.93 -13.31
CA GLN A 790 19.46 -25.30 -12.77
C GLN A 790 20.71 -26.01 -13.26
N LEU A 791 21.71 -26.04 -12.40
CA LEU A 791 23.01 -26.60 -12.72
C LEU A 791 23.01 -28.10 -12.44
N ASP A 792 23.47 -28.90 -13.41
CA ASP A 792 23.61 -30.35 -13.27
C ASP A 792 24.79 -30.65 -12.31
N ALA A 793 24.46 -31.08 -11.09
CA ALA A 793 25.44 -31.42 -10.05
C ALA A 793 26.33 -32.62 -10.42
N THR A 794 25.90 -33.43 -11.39
CA THR A 794 26.64 -34.61 -11.88
C THR A 794 27.56 -34.29 -13.07
N SER A 795 27.50 -33.07 -13.61
CA SER A 795 28.34 -32.64 -14.70
C SER A 795 29.84 -32.67 -14.32
N ALA A 796 30.71 -32.84 -15.29
CA ALA A 796 32.16 -32.88 -15.06
C ALA A 796 32.69 -31.62 -14.32
N ALA A 797 32.05 -30.49 -14.50
CA ALA A 797 32.40 -29.23 -13.82
C ALA A 797 31.99 -29.20 -12.34
N LEU A 798 30.90 -29.85 -11.94
CA LEU A 798 30.32 -29.74 -10.62
C LEU A 798 30.42 -31.03 -9.80
N ALA A 799 30.55 -32.20 -10.44
CA ALA A 799 30.69 -33.48 -9.77
C ALA A 799 31.77 -33.51 -8.68
N PRO A 800 32.98 -32.92 -8.88
CA PRO A 800 33.99 -32.93 -7.84
C PRO A 800 33.54 -32.25 -6.53
N THR A 801 32.66 -31.25 -6.62
CA THR A 801 32.12 -30.55 -5.45
C THR A 801 30.91 -31.28 -4.85
N PHE A 802 30.03 -31.87 -5.69
CA PHE A 802 28.74 -32.44 -5.25
C PHE A 802 28.74 -33.96 -5.10
N ASN A 803 29.85 -34.64 -5.35
CA ASN A 803 29.94 -36.11 -5.19
C ASN A 803 29.50 -36.53 -3.79
N GLY A 804 28.59 -37.50 -3.71
CA GLY A 804 28.00 -37.96 -2.47
C GLY A 804 26.96 -37.04 -1.83
N SER A 805 26.66 -35.88 -2.42
CA SER A 805 25.65 -34.94 -1.88
C SER A 805 24.20 -35.38 -2.07
N GLY A 806 23.91 -36.26 -3.03
CA GLY A 806 22.56 -36.68 -3.41
C GLY A 806 21.80 -35.68 -4.30
N TYR A 807 22.38 -34.53 -4.65
CA TYR A 807 21.75 -33.55 -5.55
C TYR A 807 21.93 -33.95 -7.01
N ALA A 808 20.85 -33.92 -7.77
CA ALA A 808 20.88 -34.05 -9.24
C ALA A 808 21.01 -32.67 -9.91
N LEU A 809 20.19 -31.72 -9.51
CA LEU A 809 20.22 -30.32 -9.96
C LEU A 809 20.34 -29.40 -8.76
N VAL A 810 21.07 -28.30 -8.92
CA VAL A 810 21.25 -27.31 -7.86
C VAL A 810 21.07 -25.89 -8.35
N GLN A 811 20.59 -25.02 -7.46
CA GLN A 811 20.46 -23.57 -7.67
C GLN A 811 20.88 -22.80 -6.42
N PHE A 812 21.40 -21.60 -6.62
CA PHE A 812 21.79 -20.69 -5.54
C PHE A 812 21.69 -19.24 -6.00
N PHE A 813 21.71 -18.31 -5.08
CA PHE A 813 21.73 -16.88 -5.38
C PHE A 813 23.14 -16.35 -5.58
N SER A 814 23.28 -15.38 -6.48
CA SER A 814 24.56 -14.67 -6.70
C SER A 814 24.32 -13.24 -7.22
N ASN A 815 25.29 -12.35 -6.98
CA ASN A 815 25.32 -11.00 -7.57
C ASN A 815 25.92 -11.08 -8.98
N ALA A 816 25.24 -11.72 -9.92
CA ALA A 816 25.78 -12.12 -11.22
C ALA A 816 25.57 -11.12 -12.36
N LEU A 817 24.66 -10.16 -12.23
CA LEU A 817 24.25 -9.30 -13.34
C LEU A 817 24.34 -7.82 -13.00
N ASP A 818 24.57 -7.01 -14.04
CA ASP A 818 24.24 -5.59 -14.04
C ASP A 818 23.15 -5.35 -15.08
N THR A 819 22.21 -4.44 -14.81
CA THR A 819 21.12 -4.15 -15.73
C THR A 819 20.93 -2.66 -15.92
N ARG A 820 20.43 -2.26 -17.09
CA ARG A 820 19.99 -0.90 -17.42
C ARG A 820 18.55 -0.92 -17.83
N THR A 821 17.75 -0.10 -17.18
CA THR A 821 16.36 0.15 -17.54
C THR A 821 16.21 1.59 -18.00
N LYS A 822 15.60 1.79 -19.19
CA LYS A 822 15.24 3.11 -19.71
C LYS A 822 13.75 3.15 -19.99
N GLY A 823 13.13 4.30 -19.79
CA GLY A 823 11.73 4.42 -20.10
C GLY A 823 11.20 5.84 -20.16
N LEU A 824 9.94 5.94 -20.56
CA LEU A 824 9.15 7.16 -20.64
C LEU A 824 7.77 6.87 -20.06
N ASP A 825 7.35 7.70 -19.11
CA ASP A 825 6.01 7.69 -18.55
C ASP A 825 5.28 8.97 -18.98
N VAL A 826 4.08 8.84 -19.54
CA VAL A 826 3.20 9.96 -19.89
C VAL A 826 1.87 9.75 -19.19
N VAL A 827 1.39 10.75 -18.46
CA VAL A 827 0.06 10.72 -17.83
C VAL A 827 -0.65 12.03 -18.13
N THR A 828 -1.89 11.94 -18.57
CA THR A 828 -2.73 13.10 -18.89
C THR A 828 -4.15 12.92 -18.37
N THR A 829 -4.76 14.01 -17.96
CA THR A 829 -6.17 14.06 -17.54
C THR A 829 -6.78 15.34 -18.05
N TYR A 830 -7.97 15.24 -18.61
CA TYR A 830 -8.80 16.36 -19.03
C TYR A 830 -10.19 16.23 -18.42
N THR A 831 -10.63 17.25 -17.68
CA THR A 831 -11.97 17.26 -17.08
C THR A 831 -12.73 18.50 -17.56
N GLU A 832 -13.93 18.29 -18.12
CA GLU A 832 -14.81 19.33 -18.62
C GLU A 832 -16.20 19.18 -18.02
N LYS A 833 -16.74 20.30 -17.54
CA LYS A 833 -18.14 20.43 -17.11
C LYS A 833 -18.88 21.27 -18.16
N PHE A 834 -19.60 20.60 -19.03
CA PHE A 834 -20.36 21.28 -20.10
C PHE A 834 -21.62 22.01 -19.58
N ALA A 835 -22.19 21.49 -18.47
CA ALA A 835 -23.31 22.03 -17.76
C ALA A 835 -23.26 21.60 -16.28
N PRO A 836 -24.08 22.13 -15.39
CA PRO A 836 -24.08 21.77 -13.97
C PRO A 836 -24.14 20.26 -13.71
N ASP A 837 -24.87 19.54 -14.54
CA ASP A 837 -25.11 18.09 -14.41
C ASP A 837 -24.29 17.22 -15.37
N HIS A 838 -23.41 17.80 -16.20
CA HIS A 838 -22.66 17.10 -17.25
C HIS A 838 -21.15 17.25 -16.99
N GLU A 839 -20.49 16.17 -16.67
CA GLU A 839 -19.05 16.14 -16.45
C GLU A 839 -18.42 15.01 -17.27
N LEU A 840 -17.41 15.33 -18.07
CA LEU A 840 -16.59 14.38 -18.80
C LEU A 840 -15.15 14.43 -18.27
N THR A 841 -14.62 13.30 -17.87
CA THR A 841 -13.19 13.13 -17.56
C THR A 841 -12.57 12.16 -18.56
N LEU A 842 -11.58 12.62 -19.30
CA LEU A 842 -10.73 11.82 -20.16
C LEU A 842 -9.39 11.64 -19.48
N SER A 843 -8.90 10.38 -19.37
CA SER A 843 -7.59 10.08 -18.81
C SER A 843 -6.80 9.24 -19.79
N GLY A 844 -5.53 9.54 -19.94
CA GLY A 844 -4.59 8.80 -20.75
C GLY A 844 -3.29 8.54 -20.00
N ALA A 845 -2.76 7.33 -20.11
CA ALA A 845 -1.49 6.98 -19.50
C ALA A 845 -0.72 6.05 -20.46
N LEU A 846 0.57 6.32 -20.64
CA LEU A 846 1.48 5.54 -21.48
C LEU A 846 2.78 5.28 -20.74
N MET A 847 3.22 4.04 -20.70
CA MET A 847 4.57 3.63 -20.30
C MET A 847 5.29 3.01 -21.50
N LEU A 848 6.50 3.49 -21.75
CA LEU A 848 7.50 2.83 -22.57
C LEU A 848 8.66 2.42 -21.68
N ASN A 849 9.11 1.16 -21.74
CA ASN A 849 10.15 0.64 -20.86
C ASN A 849 10.99 -0.42 -21.57
N GLU A 850 12.29 -0.37 -21.37
CA GLU A 850 13.20 -1.41 -21.82
C GLU A 850 14.26 -1.69 -20.76
N THR A 851 14.38 -2.95 -20.34
CA THR A 851 15.46 -3.44 -19.48
C THR A 851 16.40 -4.32 -20.28
N LYS A 852 17.69 -4.07 -20.15
CA LYS A 852 18.76 -4.86 -20.80
C LYS A 852 19.86 -5.21 -19.82
N LEU A 853 20.50 -6.34 -20.05
CA LEU A 853 21.75 -6.69 -19.41
C LEU A 853 22.84 -5.66 -19.79
N LYS A 854 23.64 -5.24 -18.81
CA LYS A 854 24.78 -4.33 -18.98
C LYS A 854 26.07 -5.07 -18.67
N GLY A 855 26.90 -5.30 -19.70
CA GLY A 855 28.10 -6.13 -19.57
C GLY A 855 27.84 -7.64 -19.61
N GLY A 856 28.78 -8.44 -19.12
CA GLY A 856 28.72 -9.89 -19.08
C GLY A 856 28.13 -10.44 -17.78
N ILE A 857 27.87 -11.74 -17.74
CA ILE A 857 27.49 -12.49 -16.54
C ILE A 857 28.77 -12.68 -15.72
N ARG A 858 28.74 -12.27 -14.45
CA ARG A 858 29.86 -12.52 -13.52
C ARG A 858 29.79 -13.94 -13.01
N THR A 859 30.77 -14.74 -13.41
CA THR A 859 30.90 -16.15 -13.03
C THR A 859 32.09 -16.30 -12.09
N PRO A 860 31.94 -16.95 -10.92
CA PRO A 860 33.09 -17.30 -10.07
C PRO A 860 34.12 -18.12 -10.83
N ASP A 861 35.42 -17.96 -10.52
CA ASP A 861 36.51 -18.61 -11.23
C ASP A 861 36.35 -20.13 -11.31
N LYS A 862 35.91 -20.74 -10.20
CA LYS A 862 35.66 -22.19 -10.13
C LYS A 862 34.48 -22.68 -10.97
N LEU A 863 33.62 -21.75 -11.41
CA LEU A 863 32.50 -21.99 -12.32
C LEU A 863 32.78 -21.49 -13.74
N SER A 864 34.00 -21.11 -14.07
CA SER A 864 34.36 -20.60 -15.40
C SER A 864 33.99 -21.54 -16.53
N SER A 865 34.06 -22.86 -16.31
CA SER A 865 33.65 -23.90 -17.27
C SER A 865 32.09 -23.93 -17.46
N VAL A 866 31.31 -23.47 -16.49
CA VAL A 866 29.87 -23.29 -16.65
C VAL A 866 29.57 -22.03 -17.47
N GLY A 867 30.40 -20.98 -17.35
CA GLY A 867 30.36 -19.76 -18.14
C GLY A 867 29.00 -19.06 -18.13
N SER A 868 28.52 -18.70 -19.33
CA SER A 868 27.23 -18.05 -19.53
C SER A 868 26.03 -18.90 -19.08
N ASN A 869 26.20 -20.19 -18.86
CA ASN A 869 25.14 -21.08 -18.40
C ASN A 869 24.83 -20.89 -16.90
N LEU A 870 25.65 -20.12 -16.15
CA LEU A 870 25.32 -19.77 -14.76
C LEU A 870 23.99 -19.05 -14.68
N ILE A 871 23.65 -18.21 -15.65
CA ILE A 871 22.36 -17.53 -15.77
C ILE A 871 21.80 -17.78 -17.17
N GLU A 872 20.83 -18.68 -17.26
CA GLU A 872 20.24 -19.10 -18.56
C GLU A 872 19.40 -18.01 -19.25
N ARG A 873 19.19 -18.24 -20.55
CA ARG A 873 18.31 -17.42 -21.40
C ARG A 873 16.90 -17.22 -20.83
N VAL A 874 16.34 -18.25 -20.18
CA VAL A 874 15.02 -18.18 -19.52
C VAL A 874 15.03 -17.08 -18.46
N MET A 875 16.03 -17.04 -17.57
CA MET A 875 16.13 -16.00 -16.53
C MET A 875 16.35 -14.60 -17.12
N LEU A 876 17.20 -14.48 -18.13
CA LEU A 876 17.39 -13.21 -18.84
C LEU A 876 16.09 -12.78 -19.55
N GLY A 877 15.33 -13.73 -20.12
CA GLY A 877 14.03 -13.48 -20.71
C GLY A 877 13.02 -12.89 -19.71
N LEU A 878 12.99 -13.44 -18.49
CA LEU A 878 12.11 -12.95 -17.42
C LEU A 878 12.43 -11.50 -17.01
N ILE A 879 13.69 -11.08 -17.15
CA ILE A 879 14.14 -9.71 -16.82
C ILE A 879 13.89 -8.76 -17.99
N GLU A 880 14.17 -9.17 -19.23
CA GLU A 880 14.25 -8.26 -20.37
C GLU A 880 12.97 -8.16 -21.21
N VAL A 881 12.22 -9.27 -21.39
CA VAL A 881 11.17 -9.37 -22.41
C VAL A 881 9.87 -10.03 -21.96
N ALA A 882 9.81 -10.57 -20.76
CA ALA A 882 8.61 -11.26 -20.24
C ALA A 882 7.52 -10.30 -19.74
N GLN A 883 7.81 -9.02 -19.57
CA GLN A 883 6.86 -7.96 -19.25
C GLN A 883 6.66 -7.05 -20.47
N PRO A 884 5.46 -6.44 -20.63
CA PRO A 884 5.23 -5.52 -21.74
C PRO A 884 6.21 -4.34 -21.70
N ARG A 885 6.91 -4.09 -22.80
CA ARG A 885 7.76 -2.91 -22.99
C ARG A 885 6.97 -1.61 -23.21
N ASN A 886 5.69 -1.74 -23.53
CA ASN A 886 4.75 -0.62 -23.60
C ASN A 886 3.40 -1.02 -23.03
N LYS A 887 2.78 -0.09 -22.34
CA LYS A 887 1.42 -0.22 -21.83
C LYS A 887 0.73 1.13 -21.93
N ALA A 888 -0.45 1.15 -22.53
CA ALA A 888 -1.27 2.34 -22.64
C ALA A 888 -2.65 2.07 -22.02
N ILE A 889 -3.14 3.05 -21.28
CA ILE A 889 -4.47 3.03 -20.68
C ILE A 889 -5.15 4.33 -21.07
N VAL A 890 -6.33 4.24 -21.69
CA VAL A 890 -7.17 5.38 -22.03
C VAL A 890 -8.55 5.14 -21.45
N SER A 891 -9.11 6.14 -20.79
CA SER A 891 -10.47 6.04 -20.23
C SER A 891 -11.27 7.30 -20.46
N ALA A 892 -12.58 7.13 -20.66
CA ALA A 892 -13.57 8.17 -20.69
C ALA A 892 -14.62 7.88 -19.62
N ASN A 893 -14.78 8.81 -18.69
CA ASN A 893 -15.77 8.75 -17.63
C ASN A 893 -16.75 9.92 -17.82
N TYR A 894 -18.00 9.61 -18.09
CA TYR A 894 -19.05 10.60 -18.31
C TYR A 894 -20.10 10.49 -17.21
N ARG A 895 -20.37 11.61 -16.54
CA ARG A 895 -21.40 11.72 -15.52
C ARG A 895 -22.51 12.65 -15.99
N TYR A 896 -23.72 12.13 -15.95
CA TYR A 896 -24.95 12.90 -16.21
C TYR A 896 -25.92 12.69 -15.04
N LYS A 897 -26.15 13.74 -14.25
CA LYS A 897 -27.00 13.68 -13.06
C LYS A 897 -26.64 12.51 -12.15
N LYS A 898 -27.50 11.50 -12.11
CA LYS A 898 -27.38 10.29 -11.27
C LYS A 898 -26.69 9.12 -11.98
N ILE A 899 -26.35 9.26 -13.25
CA ILE A 899 -25.76 8.19 -14.07
C ILE A 899 -24.29 8.52 -14.34
N GLU A 900 -23.44 7.56 -14.18
CA GLU A 900 -22.02 7.63 -14.50
C GLU A 900 -21.65 6.44 -15.39
N ALA A 901 -21.09 6.69 -16.57
CA ALA A 901 -20.64 5.70 -17.51
C ALA A 901 -19.12 5.78 -17.68
N LEU A 902 -18.43 4.66 -17.56
CA LEU A 902 -17.00 4.52 -17.79
C LEU A 902 -16.74 3.55 -18.93
N VAL A 903 -15.86 3.93 -19.84
CA VAL A 903 -15.22 3.04 -20.80
C VAL A 903 -13.71 3.19 -20.68
N ARG A 904 -12.98 2.08 -20.62
CA ARG A 904 -11.53 2.05 -20.55
C ARG A 904 -10.96 1.05 -21.54
N ALA A 905 -9.97 1.46 -22.31
CA ALA A 905 -9.16 0.60 -23.17
C ALA A 905 -7.75 0.51 -22.59
N SER A 906 -7.27 -0.72 -22.38
CA SER A 906 -5.92 -1.00 -21.90
C SER A 906 -5.18 -1.83 -22.94
N ARG A 907 -4.13 -1.25 -23.55
CA ARG A 907 -3.27 -1.94 -24.51
C ARG A 907 -2.01 -2.42 -23.81
N PHE A 908 -1.74 -3.70 -23.88
CA PHE A 908 -0.53 -4.35 -23.41
C PHE A 908 0.35 -4.70 -24.61
N GLY A 909 1.60 -4.29 -24.59
CA GLY A 909 2.59 -4.61 -25.59
C GLY A 909 2.86 -6.11 -25.69
N GLU A 910 3.58 -6.51 -26.72
CA GLU A 910 4.05 -7.88 -26.88
C GLU A 910 5.00 -8.29 -25.76
N VAL A 911 5.05 -9.59 -25.49
CA VAL A 911 5.97 -10.22 -24.53
C VAL A 911 6.56 -11.47 -25.13
N THR A 912 7.76 -11.85 -24.72
CA THR A 912 8.44 -13.04 -25.24
C THR A 912 8.77 -14.00 -24.11
N ALA A 913 8.36 -15.26 -24.24
CA ALA A 913 8.84 -16.35 -23.42
C ALA A 913 10.11 -16.91 -24.07
N ARG A 914 11.28 -16.53 -23.52
CA ARG A 914 12.54 -17.17 -23.93
C ARG A 914 12.65 -18.54 -23.31
N GLN A 915 13.09 -19.52 -24.11
CA GLN A 915 13.37 -20.89 -23.71
C GLN A 915 14.87 -21.13 -23.68
N SER A 916 15.30 -22.29 -23.18
CA SER A 916 16.72 -22.67 -23.19
C SER A 916 17.29 -22.69 -24.61
N LYS A 917 16.49 -23.12 -25.59
CA LYS A 917 16.82 -23.09 -27.02
C LYS A 917 16.09 -21.95 -27.74
N PRO A 918 16.82 -21.09 -28.50
CA PRO A 918 16.24 -19.93 -29.20
C PRO A 918 15.08 -20.28 -30.16
N GLU A 919 15.15 -21.43 -30.81
CA GLU A 919 14.13 -21.92 -31.77
C GLU A 919 12.77 -22.21 -31.10
N ASN A 920 12.78 -22.34 -29.75
CA ASN A 920 11.57 -22.57 -28.96
C ASN A 920 11.01 -21.27 -28.34
N ASP A 921 11.65 -20.12 -28.59
CA ASP A 921 11.15 -18.83 -28.14
C ASP A 921 9.80 -18.51 -28.81
N GLN A 922 8.89 -17.96 -28.04
CA GLN A 922 7.62 -17.49 -28.57
C GLN A 922 7.31 -16.07 -28.12
N THR A 923 7.00 -15.21 -29.08
CA THR A 923 6.48 -13.86 -28.83
C THR A 923 4.95 -13.90 -28.89
N PHE A 924 4.32 -13.40 -27.83
CA PHE A 924 2.88 -13.26 -27.69
C PHE A 924 2.52 -11.81 -28.03
N ARG A 925 1.66 -11.66 -29.05
CA ARG A 925 1.33 -10.37 -29.65
C ARG A 925 0.69 -9.40 -28.66
N ALA A 926 0.85 -8.12 -28.93
CA ALA A 926 0.16 -7.07 -28.22
C ALA A 926 -1.37 -7.24 -28.28
N LYS A 927 -2.05 -6.97 -27.18
CA LYS A 927 -3.52 -7.05 -27.06
C LYS A 927 -4.08 -5.76 -26.45
N THR A 928 -5.29 -5.44 -26.87
CA THR A 928 -6.09 -4.37 -26.26
C THR A 928 -7.32 -4.99 -25.65
N ILE A 929 -7.55 -4.75 -24.38
CA ILE A 929 -8.77 -5.15 -23.66
C ILE A 929 -9.60 -3.91 -23.35
N THR A 930 -10.92 -4.05 -23.37
CA THR A 930 -11.86 -2.97 -23.11
C THR A 930 -12.73 -3.33 -21.94
N ASP A 931 -12.85 -2.40 -20.99
CA ASP A 931 -13.72 -2.49 -19.82
C ASP A 931 -14.82 -1.44 -19.95
N ALA A 932 -16.02 -1.75 -19.47
CA ALA A 932 -17.11 -0.79 -19.40
C ALA A 932 -17.92 -0.97 -18.12
N SER A 933 -18.40 0.14 -17.57
CA SER A 933 -19.32 0.10 -16.41
C SER A 933 -20.33 1.24 -16.45
N LEU A 934 -21.50 0.98 -15.87
CA LEU A 934 -22.57 1.93 -15.66
C LEU A 934 -22.91 1.98 -14.18
N THR A 935 -22.87 3.15 -13.58
CA THR A 935 -23.20 3.37 -12.17
C THR A 935 -24.41 4.28 -12.03
N TRP A 936 -25.39 3.86 -11.27
CA TRP A 936 -26.56 4.65 -10.91
C TRP A 936 -26.43 5.12 -9.46
N HIS A 937 -26.35 6.42 -9.25
CA HIS A 937 -26.39 7.08 -7.95
C HIS A 937 -27.85 7.39 -7.58
N PHE A 938 -28.51 6.55 -6.79
CA PHE A 938 -29.88 6.81 -6.33
C PHE A 938 -29.95 8.13 -5.54
N ASN A 939 -28.96 8.34 -4.68
CA ASN A 939 -28.68 9.58 -3.96
C ASN A 939 -27.17 9.68 -3.63
N SER A 940 -26.75 10.63 -2.81
CA SER A 940 -25.34 10.82 -2.41
C SER A 940 -24.75 9.64 -1.62
N LYS A 941 -25.61 8.80 -1.01
CA LYS A 941 -25.20 7.68 -0.15
C LYS A 941 -25.32 6.31 -0.83
N ILE A 942 -26.21 6.13 -1.79
CA ILE A 942 -26.51 4.82 -2.38
C ILE A 942 -26.15 4.84 -3.87
N ALA A 943 -25.31 3.89 -4.27
CA ALA A 943 -24.93 3.67 -5.66
C ALA A 943 -24.95 2.19 -6.02
N TRP A 944 -25.35 1.88 -7.24
CA TRP A 944 -25.34 0.57 -7.84
C TRP A 944 -24.60 0.62 -9.18
N SER A 945 -23.68 -0.33 -9.39
CA SER A 945 -22.85 -0.41 -10.59
C SER A 945 -23.01 -1.76 -11.25
N LEU A 946 -23.10 -1.77 -12.57
CA LEU A 946 -22.97 -2.93 -13.43
C LEU A 946 -21.77 -2.72 -14.33
N GLY A 947 -20.99 -3.76 -14.57
CA GLY A 947 -19.82 -3.62 -15.43
C GLY A 947 -19.30 -4.95 -15.99
N ALA A 948 -18.42 -4.80 -16.96
CA ALA A 948 -17.68 -5.89 -17.58
C ALA A 948 -16.22 -5.48 -17.77
N ASN A 949 -15.31 -6.32 -17.30
CA ASN A 949 -13.89 -6.23 -17.63
C ASN A 949 -13.59 -7.15 -18.79
N ASN A 950 -12.74 -6.68 -19.74
CA ASN A 950 -12.43 -7.42 -20.96
C ASN A 950 -13.70 -7.85 -21.73
N ILE A 951 -14.62 -6.92 -21.97
CA ILE A 951 -15.96 -7.18 -22.53
C ILE A 951 -15.91 -7.95 -23.87
N ALA A 952 -14.84 -7.76 -24.64
CA ALA A 952 -14.61 -8.45 -25.92
C ALA A 952 -14.08 -9.90 -25.75
N ASN A 953 -13.89 -10.37 -24.51
CA ASN A 953 -13.38 -11.72 -24.18
C ASN A 953 -12.04 -12.05 -24.84
N ILE A 954 -11.10 -11.10 -24.83
CA ILE A 954 -9.77 -11.25 -25.41
C ILE A 954 -8.90 -12.13 -24.51
N TYR A 955 -8.20 -13.08 -25.11
CA TYR A 955 -7.19 -13.92 -24.48
C TYR A 955 -5.80 -13.62 -25.04
N PRO A 956 -4.69 -13.91 -24.30
CA PRO A 956 -3.36 -13.98 -24.87
C PRO A 956 -3.28 -15.02 -25.98
N ASP A 957 -2.25 -14.95 -26.81
CA ASP A 957 -1.99 -16.01 -27.80
C ASP A 957 -1.70 -17.33 -27.07
N LYS A 958 -2.13 -18.47 -27.65
CA LYS A 958 -1.81 -19.80 -27.10
C LYS A 958 -0.36 -20.17 -27.36
N ILE A 959 0.19 -21.08 -26.57
CA ILE A 959 1.48 -21.71 -26.81
C ILE A 959 1.40 -22.51 -28.11
N ALA A 960 2.30 -22.21 -29.05
CA ALA A 960 2.34 -22.86 -30.34
C ALA A 960 2.98 -24.27 -30.29
N LEU A 961 4.06 -24.41 -29.48
CA LEU A 961 4.77 -25.70 -29.33
C LEU A 961 4.07 -26.56 -28.31
N VAL A 962 3.45 -27.68 -28.78
CA VAL A 962 2.71 -28.62 -27.93
C VAL A 962 3.59 -29.14 -26.78
N ALA A 963 4.88 -29.38 -27.00
CA ALA A 963 5.83 -29.85 -25.99
C ALA A 963 5.94 -28.88 -24.77
N LEU A 964 5.66 -27.58 -24.95
CA LEU A 964 5.69 -26.58 -23.89
C LEU A 964 4.34 -26.39 -23.17
N THR A 965 3.30 -27.12 -23.59
CA THR A 965 1.94 -27.00 -23.01
C THR A 965 1.70 -27.89 -21.80
N GLY A 966 2.75 -28.52 -21.26
CA GLY A 966 2.59 -29.44 -20.13
C GLY A 966 1.67 -30.62 -20.48
N ALA A 967 1.94 -31.31 -21.58
CA ALA A 967 1.08 -32.37 -22.13
C ALA A 967 -0.36 -31.87 -22.42
N GLY A 968 -0.50 -30.68 -22.95
CA GLY A 968 -1.79 -30.07 -23.34
C GLY A 968 -2.48 -29.28 -22.23
N GLN A 969 -2.08 -29.45 -20.97
CA GLN A 969 -2.79 -28.90 -19.81
C GLN A 969 -2.71 -27.38 -19.68
N THR A 970 -1.64 -26.74 -20.20
CA THR A 970 -1.41 -25.29 -20.09
C THR A 970 -1.35 -24.63 -21.45
N PRO A 971 -2.50 -24.30 -22.08
CA PRO A 971 -2.52 -23.69 -23.40
C PRO A 971 -2.00 -22.25 -23.44
N TYR A 972 -1.92 -21.56 -22.31
CA TYR A 972 -1.37 -20.20 -22.18
C TYR A 972 -0.06 -20.23 -21.43
N THR A 973 0.85 -19.30 -21.75
CA THR A 973 2.15 -19.23 -21.07
C THR A 973 2.02 -18.70 -19.64
N ARG A 974 2.84 -19.24 -18.75
CA ARG A 974 3.07 -18.73 -17.38
C ARG A 974 4.36 -17.91 -17.25
N PHE A 975 5.20 -17.93 -18.29
CA PHE A 975 6.50 -17.27 -18.27
C PHE A 975 6.43 -15.77 -18.57
N THR A 976 5.31 -15.26 -18.98
CA THR A 976 5.13 -13.84 -19.31
C THR A 976 4.00 -13.20 -18.50
N SER A 977 3.97 -11.89 -18.44
CA SER A 977 2.99 -11.10 -17.68
C SER A 977 2.41 -9.99 -18.55
N GLN A 978 1.19 -10.18 -19.08
CA GLN A 978 0.42 -9.12 -19.76
C GLN A 978 -0.80 -8.73 -18.88
N PHE A 979 -1.96 -9.32 -19.15
CA PHE A 979 -3.23 -9.03 -18.47
C PHE A 979 -3.91 -10.28 -17.87
N GLY A 980 -3.22 -11.43 -17.90
CA GLY A 980 -3.79 -12.72 -17.49
C GLY A 980 -4.62 -13.38 -18.60
N PHE A 981 -5.27 -14.51 -18.27
CA PHE A 981 -6.02 -15.35 -19.22
C PHE A 981 -7.39 -15.78 -18.68
N MET A 982 -8.03 -14.93 -17.87
CA MET A 982 -9.37 -15.21 -17.30
C MET A 982 -10.50 -15.05 -18.33
N GLY A 983 -10.30 -14.23 -19.38
CA GLY A 983 -11.34 -13.84 -20.31
C GLY A 983 -12.21 -12.69 -19.78
N ALA A 984 -13.43 -12.57 -20.31
CA ALA A 984 -14.39 -11.55 -19.88
C ALA A 984 -14.92 -11.85 -18.48
N TYR A 985 -15.08 -10.80 -17.67
CA TYR A 985 -15.59 -10.87 -16.31
C TYR A 985 -16.72 -9.87 -16.12
N TYR A 986 -17.90 -10.34 -15.75
CA TYR A 986 -19.10 -9.53 -15.51
C TYR A 986 -19.33 -9.36 -14.01
N TYR A 987 -19.70 -8.15 -13.58
CA TYR A 987 -19.88 -7.87 -12.16
C TYR A 987 -21.02 -6.90 -11.88
N THR A 988 -21.51 -6.96 -10.65
CA THR A 988 -22.38 -5.98 -10.03
C THR A 988 -21.81 -5.55 -8.69
N SER A 989 -21.92 -4.27 -8.36
CA SER A 989 -21.44 -3.73 -7.07
C SER A 989 -22.50 -2.79 -6.50
N PHE A 990 -22.72 -2.89 -5.20
CA PHE A 990 -23.65 -2.05 -4.46
C PHE A 990 -22.92 -1.34 -3.32
N ARG A 991 -23.19 -0.06 -3.11
CA ARG A 991 -22.58 0.75 -2.06
C ARG A 991 -23.61 1.57 -1.31
N ILE A 992 -23.52 1.57 0.02
CA ILE A 992 -24.33 2.38 0.93
C ILE A 992 -23.41 3.19 1.82
N GLY A 993 -23.57 4.53 1.83
CA GLY A 993 -22.98 5.44 2.82
C GLY A 993 -23.96 5.69 3.97
N PHE A 994 -23.50 5.84 5.19
CA PHE A 994 -24.33 6.12 6.37
C PHE A 994 -23.65 7.09 7.34
#